data_da147f2de4e2925e09a01e20bfb3a638
#
_entry.id   da147f2de4e2925e09a01e20bfb3a638
#
_cell.length_a   1.000
_cell.length_b   1.000
_cell.length_c   1.000
_cell.angle_alpha   90.00
_cell.angle_beta   90.00
_cell.angle_gamma   90.00
#
_symmetry.space_group_name_H-M   'P 1'
#
loop_
_entity.id
_entity.type
_entity.pdbx_description
1 polymer ?
#
loop_
_entity_poly.entity_id
_entity_poly.type
_entity_poly.pdbx_seq_one_letter_code
_entity_poly.pdbx_strand_id
1 'polypeptide(L)'
;MKKNIFLLSVFVLAVGCSTRKNKLVNRAYHNFTAYYNTLFHGKEALKAELKSQKESHRDNFQEGYIEVFSQNSLIPSSEEEDIDANFFGDVISSPIQKNNIGNFQKAEEKALKAIGKHSMVFGGQQKNKEIFNAYLLLIESRIYQGKLSSALEAISQVYQTMPKDKRLPLAKIYEGLIYSKMKNNIRAEEIFYDLDKNYTLTKQQKAVMSVYQAENLLYSNRKKEAIDHLEKAFVLNKSRQTKSRIAYLRGQILAELGNMEEARESFVTAYKYSNDFELEVKSQIEIAKTFNNDKDYEEAKKYLENISKKGTYASRKNEFYYALGLLAAKTGKESEANEFFQKSVREQISDPHVRGLAYYEIGNSHFKKSDYIKAGAYYDSAVSVIEHAPTKDKIKELSTNIKNISKNYYLIKKNDSILALTKMSENELNDFFQKHINELKEKEEKIELAKRKEKKNKELENFFSYDNSSDFKGFEDNFGSQKGNKFYFANEITVAKGSNEFRKIWQNRTLSDNWRYGEDNKLGGSLDDLENEALGRTPADARRFEVAFYTEKIPKEKKAILALKKERDSASLELGRMYETYFQNTPLATKTLYDLVDNQPEKEVKLQALYLIFSMNHENTPNQAERAKNIIIQEFPDTPYAIFVKNPRNTNFTESEEEVKKVYQEAYALYNEEKYKEAKNIVNQAIEKYPKDALIPKFELLNAFIIGRSESKEKMISSLQQIVLNYERTNEGKKAKEILDFLVPSKKKEADETKNKEIENKEQTSEPEVTENETDIIPTNESETSARIEEIPQEKPKETPKEEQKKQKPTKLERPVQSWEKQYLD
;
A
#
# COMPACT_ATOMS: atom_id res chain seq x y z
N MET A 1 -70.20 -29.93 -5.97
CA MET A 1 -69.04 -29.89 -5.03
C MET A 1 -67.92 -28.97 -5.51
N LYS A 2 -67.34 -29.09 -6.70
CA LYS A 2 -66.18 -28.24 -7.11
C LYS A 2 -66.46 -26.72 -7.10
N LYS A 3 -67.67 -26.26 -7.52
CA LYS A 3 -68.06 -24.82 -7.48
C LYS A 3 -68.13 -24.26 -6.06
N ASN A 4 -68.67 -25.07 -5.08
CA ASN A 4 -68.79 -24.63 -3.69
C ASN A 4 -67.43 -24.59 -2.96
N ILE A 5 -66.53 -25.47 -3.32
CA ILE A 5 -65.12 -25.46 -2.82
C ILE A 5 -64.39 -24.23 -3.38
N PHE A 6 -64.60 -23.88 -4.64
CA PHE A 6 -64.02 -22.70 -5.26
C PHE A 6 -64.55 -21.39 -4.61
N LEU A 7 -65.87 -21.28 -4.41
CA LEU A 7 -66.55 -20.18 -3.74
C LEU A 7 -66.10 -20.04 -2.27
N LEU A 8 -65.92 -21.14 -1.56
CA LEU A 8 -65.42 -21.17 -0.20
C LEU A 8 -63.93 -20.69 -0.15
N SER A 9 -63.12 -21.12 -1.13
CA SER A 9 -61.71 -20.67 -1.21
C SER A 9 -61.59 -19.18 -1.53
N VAL A 10 -62.42 -18.63 -2.39
CA VAL A 10 -62.46 -17.23 -2.73
C VAL A 10 -62.95 -16.41 -1.51
N PHE A 11 -63.92 -16.91 -0.77
CA PHE A 11 -64.48 -16.24 0.44
C PHE A 11 -63.42 -16.25 1.57
N VAL A 12 -62.68 -17.35 1.76
CA VAL A 12 -61.59 -17.44 2.73
C VAL A 12 -60.47 -16.43 2.35
N LEU A 13 -60.12 -16.30 1.09
CA LEU A 13 -59.14 -15.34 0.62
C LEU A 13 -59.59 -13.90 0.84
N ALA A 14 -60.84 -13.57 0.56
CA ALA A 14 -61.38 -12.21 0.74
C ALA A 14 -61.47 -11.80 2.24
N VAL A 15 -61.82 -12.70 3.12
CA VAL A 15 -61.90 -12.45 4.60
C VAL A 15 -60.53 -12.43 5.25
N GLY A 16 -59.55 -13.17 4.68
CA GLY A 16 -58.15 -13.27 5.19
C GLY A 16 -57.25 -12.05 4.90
N CYS A 17 -57.64 -11.20 3.98
CA CYS A 17 -56.78 -10.14 3.38
C CYS A 17 -56.47 -8.91 4.29
N SER A 18 -57.04 -8.79 5.48
CA SER A 18 -56.89 -7.62 6.35
C SER A 18 -55.88 -7.86 7.47
N THR A 19 -54.79 -7.06 7.52
CA THR A 19 -53.82 -7.08 8.63
C THR A 19 -54.35 -6.48 9.92
N ARG A 20 -55.49 -5.73 9.87
CA ARG A 20 -56.12 -5.07 11.01
C ARG A 20 -57.02 -6.02 11.83
N LYS A 21 -57.23 -7.27 11.38
CA LYS A 21 -58.08 -8.26 12.05
C LYS A 21 -57.23 -9.41 12.64
N ASN A 22 -57.22 -9.53 13.96
CA ASN A 22 -56.44 -10.56 14.65
C ASN A 22 -57.16 -11.91 14.72
N LYS A 23 -57.73 -12.41 13.60
CA LYS A 23 -58.37 -13.71 13.50
C LYS A 23 -57.40 -14.78 12.95
N LEU A 24 -57.65 -16.05 13.26
CA LEU A 24 -56.79 -17.18 12.85
C LEU A 24 -56.64 -17.25 11.32
N VAL A 25 -57.72 -17.02 10.58
CA VAL A 25 -57.69 -16.99 9.10
C VAL A 25 -56.80 -15.90 8.55
N ASN A 26 -56.85 -14.66 9.13
CA ASN A 26 -56.04 -13.57 8.74
C ASN A 26 -54.55 -13.85 9.01
N ARG A 27 -54.20 -14.40 10.17
CA ARG A 27 -52.85 -14.80 10.49
C ARG A 27 -52.33 -15.89 9.52
N ALA A 28 -53.15 -16.94 9.26
CA ALA A 28 -52.78 -17.99 8.33
C ALA A 28 -52.56 -17.46 6.90
N TYR A 29 -53.45 -16.59 6.41
CA TYR A 29 -53.31 -15.94 5.11
C TYR A 29 -52.03 -15.11 5.00
N HIS A 30 -51.77 -14.21 5.97
CA HIS A 30 -50.57 -13.36 5.93
C HIS A 30 -49.28 -14.15 6.18
N ASN A 31 -49.29 -15.21 7.00
CA ASN A 31 -48.12 -16.09 7.12
C ASN A 31 -47.82 -16.79 5.79
N PHE A 32 -48.81 -17.35 5.13
CA PHE A 32 -48.64 -18.07 3.87
C PHE A 32 -48.17 -17.13 2.75
N THR A 33 -48.84 -15.99 2.61
CA THR A 33 -48.50 -15.03 1.54
C THR A 33 -47.15 -14.34 1.76
N ALA A 34 -46.80 -14.04 3.01
CA ALA A 34 -45.47 -13.52 3.33
C ALA A 34 -44.36 -14.52 2.92
N TYR A 35 -44.58 -15.79 3.27
CA TYR A 35 -43.58 -16.82 2.95
C TYR A 35 -43.43 -17.05 1.44
N TYR A 36 -44.52 -17.41 0.76
CA TYR A 36 -44.43 -17.85 -0.66
C TYR A 36 -44.27 -16.69 -1.67
N ASN A 37 -44.90 -15.54 -1.41
CA ASN A 37 -44.91 -14.45 -2.39
C ASN A 37 -43.73 -13.48 -2.26
N THR A 38 -43.12 -13.39 -1.08
CA THR A 38 -42.07 -12.39 -0.83
C THR A 38 -40.81 -13.02 -0.29
N LEU A 39 -40.87 -13.71 0.84
CA LEU A 39 -39.65 -14.19 1.51
C LEU A 39 -38.94 -15.28 0.73
N PHE A 40 -39.64 -16.16 0.04
CA PHE A 40 -39.05 -17.19 -0.80
C PHE A 40 -38.12 -16.54 -1.85
N HIS A 41 -38.64 -15.58 -2.60
CA HIS A 41 -37.84 -14.88 -3.62
C HIS A 41 -36.72 -14.01 -3.05
N GLY A 42 -36.93 -13.41 -1.88
CA GLY A 42 -35.86 -12.69 -1.19
C GLY A 42 -34.73 -13.61 -0.72
N LYS A 43 -35.06 -14.76 -0.16
CA LYS A 43 -34.08 -15.78 0.25
C LYS A 43 -33.32 -16.36 -0.95
N GLU A 44 -34.01 -16.60 -2.08
CA GLU A 44 -33.33 -17.07 -3.29
C GLU A 44 -32.36 -16.01 -3.85
N ALA A 45 -32.74 -14.72 -3.83
CA ALA A 45 -31.86 -13.64 -4.23
C ALA A 45 -30.61 -13.57 -3.31
N LEU A 46 -30.80 -13.62 -1.99
CA LEU A 46 -29.70 -13.65 -1.02
C LEU A 46 -28.77 -14.84 -1.27
N LYS A 47 -29.31 -16.06 -1.44
CA LYS A 47 -28.50 -17.25 -1.71
C LYS A 47 -27.74 -17.17 -3.03
N ALA A 48 -28.38 -16.64 -4.08
CA ALA A 48 -27.74 -16.47 -5.37
C ALA A 48 -26.53 -15.54 -5.28
N GLU A 49 -26.66 -14.43 -4.54
CA GLU A 49 -25.56 -13.48 -4.34
C GLU A 49 -24.44 -14.08 -3.50
N LEU A 50 -24.79 -14.73 -2.36
CA LEU A 50 -23.80 -15.40 -1.50
C LEU A 50 -23.06 -16.49 -2.27
N LYS A 51 -23.74 -17.20 -3.19
CA LYS A 51 -23.11 -18.19 -4.04
C LYS A 51 -22.14 -17.52 -5.01
N SER A 52 -22.57 -16.45 -5.67
CA SER A 52 -21.74 -15.67 -6.60
C SER A 52 -20.51 -15.11 -5.90
N GLN A 53 -20.67 -14.49 -4.73
CA GLN A 53 -19.56 -13.97 -3.94
C GLN A 53 -18.60 -15.08 -3.52
N LYS A 54 -19.11 -16.22 -3.09
CA LYS A 54 -18.28 -17.38 -2.75
C LYS A 54 -17.47 -17.90 -3.94
N GLU A 55 -18.05 -17.92 -5.14
CA GLU A 55 -17.38 -18.38 -6.37
C GLU A 55 -16.33 -17.37 -6.87
N SER A 56 -16.56 -16.08 -6.63
CA SER A 56 -15.63 -14.99 -7.00
C SER A 56 -14.61 -14.67 -5.90
N HIS A 57 -14.85 -15.07 -4.66
CA HIS A 57 -13.96 -14.78 -3.53
C HIS A 57 -12.59 -15.44 -3.72
N ARG A 58 -11.56 -14.66 -3.52
CA ARG A 58 -10.17 -15.11 -3.46
C ARG A 58 -9.59 -14.72 -2.12
N ASP A 59 -9.21 -15.74 -1.32
CA ASP A 59 -8.54 -15.48 -0.06
C ASP A 59 -7.14 -14.91 -0.30
N ASN A 60 -6.76 -13.93 0.49
CA ASN A 60 -5.38 -13.48 0.55
C ASN A 60 -4.64 -14.32 1.60
N PHE A 61 -3.93 -15.34 1.13
CA PHE A 61 -3.16 -16.24 1.99
C PHE A 61 -1.80 -15.68 2.41
N GLN A 62 -1.39 -14.55 1.84
CA GLN A 62 -0.07 -13.97 2.08
C GLN A 62 -0.11 -12.87 3.15
N GLU A 63 -1.24 -12.22 3.29
CA GLU A 63 -1.43 -11.07 4.18
C GLU A 63 -2.68 -11.22 5.03
N GLY A 64 -2.48 -11.22 6.32
CA GLY A 64 -3.57 -11.33 7.28
C GLY A 64 -4.13 -12.74 7.47
N TYR A 65 -5.28 -12.81 8.14
CA TYR A 65 -5.98 -14.05 8.42
C TYR A 65 -7.04 -14.33 7.37
N ILE A 66 -7.21 -15.62 7.00
CA ILE A 66 -8.36 -15.98 6.17
C ILE A 66 -9.65 -15.86 6.97
N GLU A 67 -10.73 -15.47 6.31
CA GLU A 67 -12.07 -15.50 6.91
C GLU A 67 -12.62 -16.92 6.96
N VAL A 68 -13.22 -17.33 8.09
CA VAL A 68 -13.84 -18.66 8.20
C VAL A 68 -15.07 -18.75 7.29
N PHE A 69 -15.88 -17.72 7.28
CA PHE A 69 -16.97 -17.55 6.34
C PHE A 69 -16.49 -16.62 5.24
N SER A 70 -16.17 -17.16 4.05
CA SER A 70 -15.74 -16.38 2.88
C SER A 70 -16.84 -15.39 2.46
N GLN A 71 -16.77 -14.23 3.02
CA GLN A 71 -17.62 -13.08 2.72
C GLN A 71 -16.67 -11.99 2.28
N ASN A 72 -16.98 -11.31 1.19
CA ASN A 72 -16.23 -10.08 0.90
C ASN A 72 -16.23 -9.23 2.15
N SER A 73 -15.04 -8.87 2.60
CA SER A 73 -14.88 -8.01 3.77
C SER A 73 -15.84 -6.84 3.63
N LEU A 74 -16.80 -6.75 4.56
CA LEU A 74 -17.68 -5.60 4.65
C LEU A 74 -16.82 -4.41 5.08
N ILE A 75 -16.15 -3.80 4.12
CA ILE A 75 -15.55 -2.48 4.31
C ILE A 75 -16.74 -1.55 4.38
N PRO A 76 -16.95 -0.81 5.49
CA PRO A 76 -17.91 0.28 5.48
C PRO A 76 -17.50 1.17 4.31
N SER A 77 -18.39 1.38 3.35
CA SER A 77 -18.17 2.42 2.35
C SER A 77 -17.97 3.71 3.15
N SER A 78 -16.90 4.45 2.86
CA SER A 78 -16.64 5.77 3.47
C SER A 78 -17.63 6.84 2.99
N GLU A 79 -18.64 6.44 2.25
CA GLU A 79 -19.83 7.25 1.99
C GLU A 79 -20.64 7.26 3.28
N GLU A 80 -20.61 8.40 3.96
CA GLU A 80 -21.55 8.74 5.01
C GLU A 80 -22.93 8.33 4.51
N GLU A 81 -23.58 7.40 5.23
CA GLU A 81 -25.00 7.15 5.00
C GLU A 81 -25.70 8.48 5.24
N ASP A 82 -26.12 9.14 4.16
CA ASP A 82 -27.16 10.13 4.26
C ASP A 82 -28.34 9.45 4.97
N ILE A 83 -28.48 9.75 6.24
CA ILE A 83 -29.61 9.32 7.05
C ILE A 83 -30.82 10.01 6.44
N ASP A 84 -31.43 9.35 5.48
CA ASP A 84 -32.63 9.80 4.83
C ASP A 84 -33.76 9.85 5.89
N ALA A 85 -33.90 11.01 6.53
CA ALA A 85 -34.90 11.27 7.57
C ALA A 85 -36.33 11.04 7.07
N ASN A 86 -36.53 10.74 5.79
CA ASN A 86 -37.83 10.50 5.13
C ASN A 86 -38.12 9.00 4.90
N PHE A 87 -37.32 8.09 5.45
CA PHE A 87 -37.47 6.64 5.18
C PHE A 87 -38.86 6.05 5.45
N PHE A 88 -39.68 6.65 6.31
CA PHE A 88 -41.03 6.16 6.60
C PHE A 88 -42.14 6.75 5.71
N GLY A 89 -41.86 7.80 4.92
CA GLY A 89 -42.90 8.51 4.12
C GLY A 89 -42.98 8.09 2.65
N ASP A 90 -41.86 7.75 2.01
CA ASP A 90 -41.80 7.72 0.53
C ASP A 90 -41.56 6.35 -0.13
N VAL A 91 -41.57 5.24 0.62
CA VAL A 91 -41.41 3.91 0.01
C VAL A 91 -42.55 3.48 -0.92
N ILE A 92 -43.61 4.26 -1.04
CA ILE A 92 -44.80 3.87 -1.81
C ILE A 92 -44.89 4.53 -3.20
N SER A 93 -44.13 5.55 -3.55
CA SER A 93 -44.42 6.38 -4.73
C SER A 93 -43.31 6.72 -5.74
N SER A 94 -42.15 6.14 -5.70
CA SER A 94 -41.18 6.35 -6.78
C SER A 94 -41.00 5.09 -7.63
N PRO A 95 -41.24 5.14 -8.97
CA PRO A 95 -40.87 4.06 -9.86
C PRO A 95 -39.34 4.04 -10.05
N ILE A 96 -38.66 3.26 -9.22
CA ILE A 96 -37.23 3.00 -9.36
C ILE A 96 -36.97 2.36 -10.72
N GLN A 97 -36.13 2.99 -11.51
CA GLN A 97 -35.69 2.46 -12.80
C GLN A 97 -35.12 1.03 -12.62
N LYS A 98 -35.65 0.09 -13.38
CA LYS A 98 -35.41 -1.36 -13.27
C LYS A 98 -34.04 -1.85 -13.74
N ASN A 99 -33.02 -1.02 -13.78
CA ASN A 99 -31.72 -1.38 -14.32
C ASN A 99 -30.69 -1.61 -13.20
N ASN A 100 -30.31 -2.88 -13.01
CA ASN A 100 -29.19 -3.38 -12.19
C ASN A 100 -29.29 -3.26 -10.67
N ILE A 101 -30.40 -3.58 -10.07
CA ILE A 101 -30.50 -3.77 -8.61
C ILE A 101 -29.77 -5.06 -8.23
N GLY A 102 -28.72 -4.98 -7.38
CA GLY A 102 -28.00 -6.14 -6.86
C GLY A 102 -28.91 -7.14 -6.11
N ASN A 103 -28.53 -8.40 -6.03
CA ASN A 103 -29.37 -9.38 -5.38
C ASN A 103 -29.54 -9.18 -3.88
N PHE A 104 -28.58 -8.57 -3.17
CA PHE A 104 -28.75 -8.18 -1.77
C PHE A 104 -29.81 -7.11 -1.61
N GLN A 105 -29.82 -6.10 -2.49
CA GLN A 105 -30.84 -5.06 -2.47
C GLN A 105 -32.21 -5.64 -2.81
N LYS A 106 -32.31 -6.59 -3.77
CA LYS A 106 -33.56 -7.34 -4.02
C LYS A 106 -34.04 -8.12 -2.80
N ALA A 107 -33.10 -8.73 -2.06
CA ALA A 107 -33.45 -9.45 -0.82
C ALA A 107 -33.99 -8.48 0.25
N GLU A 108 -33.32 -7.33 0.42
CA GLU A 108 -33.76 -6.25 1.30
C GLU A 108 -35.16 -5.72 0.93
N GLU A 109 -35.40 -5.39 -0.34
CA GLU A 109 -36.72 -4.94 -0.82
C GLU A 109 -37.82 -5.96 -0.57
N LYS A 110 -37.53 -7.26 -0.78
CA LYS A 110 -38.52 -8.33 -0.51
C LYS A 110 -38.78 -8.48 0.98
N ALA A 111 -37.75 -8.33 1.82
CA ALA A 111 -37.90 -8.33 3.28
C ALA A 111 -38.79 -7.15 3.76
N LEU A 112 -38.47 -5.93 3.32
CA LEU A 112 -39.26 -4.74 3.61
C LEU A 112 -40.69 -4.85 3.10
N LYS A 113 -40.89 -5.37 1.90
CA LYS A 113 -42.23 -5.63 1.33
C LYS A 113 -43.01 -6.63 2.16
N ALA A 114 -42.37 -7.69 2.68
CA ALA A 114 -43.02 -8.65 3.57
C ALA A 114 -43.42 -8.00 4.90
N ILE A 115 -42.54 -7.22 5.50
CA ILE A 115 -42.78 -6.47 6.75
C ILE A 115 -43.93 -5.48 6.53
N GLY A 116 -43.88 -4.62 5.53
CA GLY A 116 -44.88 -3.58 5.28
C GLY A 116 -46.27 -4.13 4.95
N LYS A 117 -46.37 -5.23 4.14
CA LYS A 117 -47.66 -5.78 3.68
C LYS A 117 -48.26 -6.81 4.59
N HIS A 118 -47.44 -7.52 5.39
CA HIS A 118 -47.92 -8.69 6.15
C HIS A 118 -47.69 -8.60 7.66
N SER A 119 -47.18 -7.48 8.18
CA SER A 119 -47.05 -7.25 9.62
C SER A 119 -48.45 -7.17 10.28
N MET A 120 -48.56 -7.82 11.41
CA MET A 120 -49.80 -7.90 12.21
C MET A 120 -49.46 -7.67 13.70
N VAL A 121 -49.30 -6.39 14.08
CA VAL A 121 -48.98 -6.02 15.46
C VAL A 121 -50.24 -5.76 16.25
N PHE A 122 -50.45 -6.51 17.34
CA PHE A 122 -51.57 -6.34 18.26
C PHE A 122 -51.08 -6.36 19.69
N GLY A 123 -51.40 -5.31 20.44
CA GLY A 123 -50.90 -5.16 21.82
C GLY A 123 -49.37 -5.13 21.88
N GLY A 124 -48.72 -4.42 20.93
CA GLY A 124 -47.27 -4.33 20.85
C GLY A 124 -46.55 -5.60 20.36
N GLN A 125 -47.27 -6.68 20.04
CA GLN A 125 -46.69 -7.96 19.66
C GLN A 125 -47.05 -8.36 18.22
N GLN A 126 -46.07 -8.80 17.47
CA GLN A 126 -46.23 -9.35 16.13
C GLN A 126 -46.92 -10.70 16.18
N LYS A 127 -48.02 -10.85 15.41
CA LYS A 127 -48.81 -12.12 15.35
C LYS A 127 -48.53 -12.94 14.10
N ASN A 128 -47.94 -12.35 13.07
CA ASN A 128 -47.46 -13.09 11.90
C ASN A 128 -46.04 -13.63 12.17
N LYS A 129 -45.90 -14.95 12.28
CA LYS A 129 -44.63 -15.61 12.62
C LYS A 129 -43.54 -15.44 11.53
N GLU A 130 -43.96 -15.23 10.26
CA GLU A 130 -43.02 -15.08 9.15
C GLU A 130 -42.31 -13.70 9.12
N ILE A 131 -42.85 -12.74 9.85
CA ILE A 131 -42.23 -11.42 9.95
C ILE A 131 -40.87 -11.49 10.66
N PHE A 132 -40.68 -12.44 11.58
CA PHE A 132 -39.34 -12.66 12.13
C PHE A 132 -38.33 -13.10 11.07
N ASN A 133 -38.75 -13.99 10.16
CA ASN A 133 -37.91 -14.42 9.03
C ASN A 133 -37.65 -13.25 8.04
N ALA A 134 -38.62 -12.33 7.92
CA ALA A 134 -38.43 -11.13 7.12
C ALA A 134 -37.37 -10.19 7.71
N TYR A 135 -37.41 -9.98 9.02
CA TYR A 135 -36.38 -9.21 9.72
C TYR A 135 -35.00 -9.90 9.65
N LEU A 136 -34.91 -11.22 9.80
CA LEU A 136 -33.63 -11.90 9.62
C LEU A 136 -33.07 -11.70 8.21
N LEU A 137 -33.92 -11.84 7.18
CA LEU A 137 -33.51 -11.58 5.79
C LEU A 137 -33.05 -10.13 5.59
N LEU A 138 -33.75 -9.18 6.22
CA LEU A 138 -33.40 -7.75 6.18
C LEU A 138 -32.06 -7.50 6.85
N ILE A 139 -31.85 -8.04 8.04
CA ILE A 139 -30.61 -7.92 8.81
C ILE A 139 -29.43 -8.50 8.02
N GLU A 140 -29.57 -9.74 7.54
CA GLU A 140 -28.53 -10.38 6.72
C GLU A 140 -28.19 -9.56 5.46
N SER A 141 -29.22 -9.13 4.72
CA SER A 141 -29.03 -8.34 3.51
C SER A 141 -28.32 -7.02 3.76
N ARG A 142 -28.64 -6.35 4.88
CA ARG A 142 -27.98 -5.09 5.27
C ARG A 142 -26.56 -5.29 5.77
N ILE A 143 -26.30 -6.37 6.52
CA ILE A 143 -24.94 -6.74 6.93
C ILE A 143 -24.05 -6.93 5.68
N TYR A 144 -24.53 -7.66 4.67
CA TYR A 144 -23.76 -7.90 3.45
C TYR A 144 -23.61 -6.67 2.53
N GLN A 145 -24.45 -5.66 2.70
CA GLN A 145 -24.32 -4.37 2.03
C GLN A 145 -23.48 -3.35 2.82
N GLY A 146 -22.97 -3.71 4.02
CA GLY A 146 -22.23 -2.79 4.89
C GLY A 146 -23.12 -1.82 5.68
N LYS A 147 -24.44 -1.87 5.54
CA LYS A 147 -25.42 -1.01 6.23
C LYS A 147 -25.61 -1.44 7.70
N LEU A 148 -24.54 -1.33 8.49
CA LEU A 148 -24.48 -1.90 9.84
C LEU A 148 -25.45 -1.22 10.82
N SER A 149 -25.55 0.11 10.77
CA SER A 149 -26.47 0.89 11.62
C SER A 149 -27.92 0.54 11.33
N SER A 150 -28.30 0.48 10.05
CA SER A 150 -29.66 0.08 9.64
C SER A 150 -29.98 -1.38 10.01
N ALA A 151 -28.97 -2.26 10.04
CA ALA A 151 -29.15 -3.64 10.51
C ALA A 151 -29.45 -3.68 12.01
N LEU A 152 -28.75 -2.86 12.84
CA LEU A 152 -29.06 -2.72 14.28
C LEU A 152 -30.45 -2.18 14.53
N GLU A 153 -30.90 -1.23 13.72
CA GLU A 153 -32.27 -0.72 13.79
C GLU A 153 -33.30 -1.82 13.55
N ALA A 154 -33.11 -2.66 12.55
CA ALA A 154 -33.96 -3.82 12.29
C ALA A 154 -33.97 -4.82 13.46
N ILE A 155 -32.82 -5.04 14.13
CA ILE A 155 -32.72 -5.87 15.34
C ILE A 155 -33.52 -5.25 16.50
N SER A 156 -33.41 -3.93 16.69
CA SER A 156 -34.20 -3.22 17.72
C SER A 156 -35.70 -3.42 17.53
N GLN A 157 -36.20 -3.35 16.30
CA GLN A 157 -37.61 -3.65 15.97
C GLN A 157 -38.00 -5.10 16.33
N VAL A 158 -37.09 -6.06 16.11
CA VAL A 158 -37.32 -7.45 16.54
C VAL A 158 -37.47 -7.53 18.07
N TYR A 159 -36.61 -6.86 18.82
CA TYR A 159 -36.70 -6.87 20.31
C TYR A 159 -37.99 -6.27 20.84
N GLN A 160 -38.44 -5.17 20.22
CA GLN A 160 -39.67 -4.49 20.63
C GLN A 160 -40.91 -5.33 20.33
N THR A 161 -40.99 -5.94 19.15
CA THR A 161 -42.23 -6.55 18.66
C THR A 161 -42.30 -8.07 18.84
N MET A 162 -41.15 -8.74 19.00
CA MET A 162 -41.04 -10.21 19.07
C MET A 162 -40.09 -10.73 20.20
N PRO A 163 -40.10 -10.15 21.40
CA PRO A 163 -39.10 -10.45 22.44
C PRO A 163 -39.12 -11.91 22.95
N LYS A 164 -40.21 -12.64 22.68
CA LYS A 164 -40.39 -14.05 23.10
C LYS A 164 -40.24 -15.05 21.96
N ASP A 165 -39.79 -14.62 20.80
CA ASP A 165 -39.59 -15.53 19.66
C ASP A 165 -38.40 -16.46 19.90
N LYS A 166 -38.56 -17.76 19.64
CA LYS A 166 -37.52 -18.78 19.85
C LYS A 166 -36.28 -18.56 18.95
N ARG A 167 -36.38 -17.75 17.89
CA ARG A 167 -35.32 -17.43 16.96
C ARG A 167 -34.50 -16.18 17.38
N LEU A 168 -34.90 -15.52 18.48
CA LEU A 168 -34.25 -14.32 19.01
C LEU A 168 -32.73 -14.47 19.16
N PRO A 169 -32.21 -15.62 19.64
CA PRO A 169 -30.76 -15.81 19.72
C PRO A 169 -30.00 -15.59 18.40
N LEU A 170 -30.62 -15.88 17.24
CA LEU A 170 -29.98 -15.67 15.95
C LEU A 170 -29.83 -14.18 15.65
N ALA A 171 -30.86 -13.37 15.91
CA ALA A 171 -30.78 -11.93 15.79
C ALA A 171 -29.69 -11.31 16.69
N LYS A 172 -29.56 -11.83 17.92
CA LYS A 172 -28.52 -11.43 18.87
C LYS A 172 -27.11 -11.84 18.41
N ILE A 173 -26.95 -12.99 17.75
CA ILE A 173 -25.66 -13.39 17.16
C ILE A 173 -25.25 -12.39 16.08
N TYR A 174 -26.20 -11.95 15.25
CA TYR A 174 -25.94 -10.91 14.26
C TYR A 174 -25.63 -9.55 14.88
N GLU A 175 -26.29 -9.20 16.00
CA GLU A 175 -25.97 -7.99 16.77
C GLU A 175 -24.50 -8.00 17.24
N GLY A 176 -24.05 -9.10 17.84
CA GLY A 176 -22.66 -9.27 18.25
C GLY A 176 -21.68 -9.17 17.07
N LEU A 177 -22.01 -9.78 15.93
CA LEU A 177 -21.23 -9.68 14.71
C LEU A 177 -21.14 -8.23 14.20
N ILE A 178 -22.26 -7.50 14.20
CA ILE A 178 -22.30 -6.10 13.75
C ILE A 178 -21.39 -5.23 14.62
N TYR A 179 -21.50 -5.32 15.95
CA TYR A 179 -20.64 -4.55 16.84
C TYR A 179 -19.16 -4.91 16.68
N SER A 180 -18.84 -6.19 16.47
CA SER A 180 -17.47 -6.61 16.14
C SER A 180 -16.96 -5.96 14.85
N LYS A 181 -17.78 -5.94 13.78
CA LYS A 181 -17.42 -5.27 12.51
C LYS A 181 -17.29 -3.74 12.65
N MET A 182 -18.07 -3.12 13.52
CA MET A 182 -17.95 -1.70 13.91
C MET A 182 -16.75 -1.44 14.85
N LYS A 183 -15.92 -2.45 15.13
CA LYS A 183 -14.78 -2.39 16.06
C LYS A 183 -15.16 -2.02 17.50
N ASN A 184 -16.43 -2.18 17.87
CA ASN A 184 -16.89 -2.06 19.25
C ASN A 184 -16.82 -3.44 19.91
N ASN A 185 -15.59 -3.89 20.15
CA ASN A 185 -15.28 -5.25 20.58
C ASN A 185 -15.85 -5.56 21.97
N ILE A 186 -15.88 -4.59 22.88
CA ILE A 186 -16.41 -4.73 24.23
C ILE A 186 -17.91 -5.04 24.17
N ARG A 187 -18.66 -4.27 23.39
CA ARG A 187 -20.10 -4.48 23.24
C ARG A 187 -20.42 -5.83 22.59
N ALA A 188 -19.63 -6.24 21.61
CA ALA A 188 -19.75 -7.55 20.98
C ALA A 188 -19.56 -8.68 22.01
N GLU A 189 -18.53 -8.60 22.87
CA GLU A 189 -18.27 -9.57 23.94
C GLU A 189 -19.42 -9.67 24.97
N GLU A 190 -19.95 -8.51 25.39
CA GLU A 190 -21.12 -8.48 26.31
C GLU A 190 -22.31 -9.26 25.72
N ILE A 191 -22.60 -9.06 24.42
CA ILE A 191 -23.71 -9.73 23.75
C ILE A 191 -23.46 -11.24 23.63
N PHE A 192 -22.23 -11.64 23.25
CA PHE A 192 -21.89 -13.06 23.18
C PHE A 192 -21.91 -13.74 24.55
N TYR A 193 -21.48 -13.06 25.61
CA TYR A 193 -21.56 -13.54 26.97
C TYR A 193 -23.02 -13.71 27.46
N ASP A 194 -23.87 -12.71 27.16
CA ASP A 194 -25.32 -12.81 27.48
C ASP A 194 -25.98 -13.98 26.74
N LEU A 195 -25.60 -14.20 25.47
CA LEU A 195 -26.09 -15.33 24.67
C LEU A 195 -25.71 -16.68 25.29
N ASP A 196 -24.46 -16.85 25.68
CA ASP A 196 -23.98 -18.13 26.23
C ASP A 196 -24.60 -18.42 27.62
N LYS A 197 -24.82 -17.38 28.43
CA LYS A 197 -25.34 -17.49 29.78
C LYS A 197 -26.88 -17.63 29.87
N ASN A 198 -27.59 -16.83 29.07
CA ASN A 198 -29.02 -16.63 29.23
C ASN A 198 -29.89 -17.29 28.16
N TYR A 199 -29.30 -17.86 27.10
CA TYR A 199 -30.04 -18.43 25.98
C TYR A 199 -29.66 -19.88 25.70
N THR A 200 -30.65 -20.68 25.33
CA THR A 200 -30.40 -22.06 24.86
C THR A 200 -30.11 -22.03 23.37
N LEU A 201 -28.84 -22.20 23.01
CA LEU A 201 -28.37 -22.20 21.64
C LEU A 201 -28.30 -23.60 21.05
N THR A 202 -28.65 -23.75 19.79
CA THR A 202 -28.41 -25.00 19.03
C THR A 202 -26.92 -25.19 18.79
N LYS A 203 -26.49 -26.45 18.54
CA LYS A 203 -25.07 -26.74 18.21
C LYS A 203 -24.55 -25.86 17.05
N GLN A 204 -25.37 -25.61 16.02
CA GLN A 204 -24.96 -24.78 14.88
C GLN A 204 -24.85 -23.30 15.26
N GLN A 205 -25.77 -22.75 16.05
CA GLN A 205 -25.68 -21.39 16.56
C GLN A 205 -24.44 -21.19 17.44
N LYS A 206 -24.12 -22.15 18.32
CA LYS A 206 -22.90 -22.12 19.11
C LYS A 206 -21.65 -22.14 18.21
N ALA A 207 -21.63 -22.97 17.16
CA ALA A 207 -20.52 -23.04 16.25
C ALA A 207 -20.27 -21.70 15.53
N VAL A 208 -21.33 -21.07 15.01
CA VAL A 208 -21.26 -19.78 14.32
C VAL A 208 -20.83 -18.66 15.28
N MET A 209 -21.46 -18.61 16.47
CA MET A 209 -21.12 -17.65 17.53
C MET A 209 -19.63 -17.76 17.92
N SER A 210 -19.12 -18.98 18.08
CA SER A 210 -17.70 -19.18 18.43
C SER A 210 -16.75 -18.67 17.35
N VAL A 211 -17.12 -18.75 16.07
CA VAL A 211 -16.32 -18.14 14.99
C VAL A 211 -16.31 -16.61 15.15
N TYR A 212 -17.46 -15.99 15.33
CA TYR A 212 -17.55 -14.54 15.48
C TYR A 212 -16.86 -14.02 16.76
N GLN A 213 -16.90 -14.80 17.84
CA GLN A 213 -16.13 -14.51 19.05
C GLN A 213 -14.62 -14.54 18.78
N ALA A 214 -14.14 -15.54 18.03
CA ALA A 214 -12.73 -15.62 17.65
C ALA A 214 -12.33 -14.42 16.77
N GLU A 215 -13.13 -14.06 15.77
CA GLU A 215 -12.88 -12.88 14.92
C GLU A 215 -12.84 -11.59 15.77
N ASN A 216 -13.77 -11.41 16.71
CA ASN A 216 -13.77 -10.24 17.61
C ASN A 216 -12.52 -10.17 18.49
N LEU A 217 -12.05 -11.31 18.99
CA LEU A 217 -10.82 -11.40 19.78
C LEU A 217 -9.58 -11.12 18.95
N LEU A 218 -9.55 -11.47 17.67
CA LEU A 218 -8.46 -11.13 16.76
C LEU A 218 -8.40 -9.62 16.50
N TYR A 219 -9.52 -8.93 16.35
CA TYR A 219 -9.54 -7.46 16.26
C TYR A 219 -9.02 -6.78 17.53
N SER A 220 -9.12 -7.44 18.68
CA SER A 220 -8.58 -6.99 19.97
C SER A 220 -7.17 -7.50 20.26
N ASN A 221 -6.50 -8.17 19.28
CA ASN A 221 -5.19 -8.81 19.42
C ASN A 221 -5.09 -9.88 20.52
N ARG A 222 -6.23 -10.45 20.96
CA ARG A 222 -6.31 -11.52 21.98
C ARG A 222 -6.25 -12.91 21.33
N LYS A 223 -5.11 -13.20 20.69
CA LYS A 223 -4.91 -14.38 19.83
C LYS A 223 -5.08 -15.72 20.54
N LYS A 224 -4.59 -15.86 21.78
CA LYS A 224 -4.70 -17.11 22.55
C LYS A 224 -6.15 -17.49 22.81
N GLU A 225 -6.96 -16.55 23.23
CA GLU A 225 -8.38 -16.79 23.51
C GLU A 225 -9.16 -17.08 22.21
N ALA A 226 -8.78 -16.47 21.11
CA ALA A 226 -9.36 -16.76 19.80
C ALA A 226 -9.17 -18.24 19.40
N ILE A 227 -8.03 -18.86 19.72
CA ILE A 227 -7.75 -20.28 19.46
C ILE A 227 -8.79 -21.17 20.16
N ASP A 228 -9.12 -20.90 21.43
CA ASP A 228 -10.09 -21.69 22.20
C ASP A 228 -11.49 -21.65 21.57
N HIS A 229 -11.89 -20.46 21.09
CA HIS A 229 -13.16 -20.30 20.39
C HIS A 229 -13.18 -20.99 19.02
N LEU A 230 -12.07 -20.95 18.28
CA LEU A 230 -11.93 -21.69 17.01
C LEU A 230 -11.98 -23.22 17.24
N GLU A 231 -11.39 -23.74 18.31
CA GLU A 231 -11.45 -25.15 18.64
C GLU A 231 -12.90 -25.59 18.95
N LYS A 232 -13.62 -24.82 19.79
CA LYS A 232 -15.05 -25.04 20.04
C LYS A 232 -15.84 -25.01 18.72
N ALA A 233 -15.59 -24.04 17.85
CA ALA A 233 -16.23 -23.93 16.55
C ALA A 233 -15.94 -25.15 15.66
N PHE A 234 -14.69 -25.64 15.63
CA PHE A 234 -14.29 -26.82 14.85
C PHE A 234 -15.03 -28.08 15.28
N VAL A 235 -15.10 -28.33 16.57
CA VAL A 235 -15.80 -29.52 17.13
C VAL A 235 -17.28 -29.49 16.79
N LEU A 236 -17.93 -28.34 16.98
CA LEU A 236 -19.37 -28.17 16.80
C LEU A 236 -19.82 -28.11 15.34
N ASN A 237 -18.95 -27.75 14.43
CA ASN A 237 -19.30 -27.56 13.02
C ASN A 237 -19.43 -28.90 12.28
N LYS A 238 -20.41 -28.99 11.36
CA LYS A 238 -20.63 -30.20 10.54
C LYS A 238 -20.03 -30.10 9.14
N SER A 239 -19.82 -28.86 8.66
CA SER A 239 -19.31 -28.61 7.33
C SER A 239 -17.81 -28.90 7.25
N ARG A 240 -17.39 -29.79 6.37
CA ARG A 240 -15.98 -30.08 6.09
C ARG A 240 -15.24 -28.81 5.66
N GLN A 241 -15.83 -28.05 4.73
CA GLN A 241 -15.22 -26.80 4.26
C GLN A 241 -15.01 -25.79 5.37
N THR A 242 -16.01 -25.57 6.23
CA THR A 242 -15.88 -24.66 7.38
C THR A 242 -14.82 -25.15 8.35
N LYS A 243 -14.76 -26.47 8.61
CA LYS A 243 -13.72 -27.07 9.47
C LYS A 243 -12.33 -26.85 8.90
N SER A 244 -12.16 -27.02 7.59
CA SER A 244 -10.88 -26.76 6.93
C SER A 244 -10.42 -25.31 7.12
N ARG A 245 -11.31 -24.33 6.92
CA ARG A 245 -11.00 -22.91 7.08
C ARG A 245 -10.71 -22.53 8.55
N ILE A 246 -11.49 -23.08 9.50
CA ILE A 246 -11.22 -22.90 10.95
C ILE A 246 -9.83 -23.44 11.30
N ALA A 247 -9.49 -24.64 10.83
CA ALA A 247 -8.18 -25.24 11.10
C ALA A 247 -7.04 -24.44 10.47
N TYR A 248 -7.23 -23.91 9.24
CA TYR A 248 -6.24 -23.06 8.59
C TYR A 248 -6.01 -21.76 9.37
N LEU A 249 -7.08 -21.05 9.73
CA LEU A 249 -7.00 -19.83 10.55
C LEU A 249 -6.31 -20.10 11.91
N ARG A 250 -6.66 -21.21 12.58
CA ARG A 250 -6.00 -21.62 13.82
C ARG A 250 -4.50 -21.83 13.59
N GLY A 251 -4.13 -22.47 12.48
CA GLY A 251 -2.73 -22.66 12.10
C GLY A 251 -1.99 -21.33 11.88
N GLN A 252 -2.61 -20.35 11.21
CA GLN A 252 -2.03 -19.00 11.03
C GLN A 252 -1.74 -18.33 12.38
N ILE A 253 -2.71 -18.35 13.30
CA ILE A 253 -2.58 -17.73 14.63
C ILE A 253 -1.47 -18.42 15.44
N LEU A 254 -1.44 -19.76 15.46
CA LEU A 254 -0.42 -20.54 16.17
C LEU A 254 0.99 -20.29 15.60
N ALA A 255 1.12 -20.22 14.29
CA ALA A 255 2.40 -19.91 13.64
C ALA A 255 2.89 -18.51 14.01
N GLU A 256 2.00 -17.53 14.07
CA GLU A 256 2.34 -16.17 14.50
C GLU A 256 2.74 -16.09 15.98
N LEU A 257 2.14 -16.93 16.84
CA LEU A 257 2.53 -17.05 18.24
C LEU A 257 3.81 -17.87 18.46
N GLY A 258 4.42 -18.43 17.39
CA GLY A 258 5.62 -19.24 17.45
C GLY A 258 5.38 -20.72 17.79
N ASN A 259 4.13 -21.17 17.98
CA ASN A 259 3.75 -22.54 18.28
C ASN A 259 3.73 -23.39 17.00
N MET A 260 4.92 -23.63 16.42
CA MET A 260 5.03 -24.19 15.07
C MET A 260 4.55 -25.63 14.94
N GLU A 261 4.66 -26.46 15.99
CA GLU A 261 4.20 -27.84 15.97
C GLU A 261 2.68 -27.96 15.94
N GLU A 262 2.01 -27.22 16.83
CA GLU A 262 0.55 -27.12 16.83
C GLU A 262 -0.01 -26.44 15.57
N ALA A 263 0.72 -25.45 15.02
CA ALA A 263 0.40 -24.84 13.74
C ALA A 263 0.44 -25.88 12.62
N ARG A 264 1.47 -26.71 12.57
CA ARG A 264 1.61 -27.81 11.59
C ARG A 264 0.43 -28.78 11.66
N GLU A 265 0.08 -29.25 12.85
CA GLU A 265 -1.09 -30.10 13.04
C GLU A 265 -2.39 -29.46 12.56
N SER A 266 -2.55 -28.15 12.81
CA SER A 266 -3.69 -27.39 12.36
C SER A 266 -3.76 -27.28 10.84
N PHE A 267 -2.61 -27.03 10.16
CA PHE A 267 -2.56 -27.01 8.70
C PHE A 267 -2.75 -28.40 8.08
N VAL A 268 -2.24 -29.48 8.70
CA VAL A 268 -2.52 -30.87 8.29
C VAL A 268 -4.03 -31.15 8.40
N THR A 269 -4.66 -30.68 9.47
CA THR A 269 -6.10 -30.80 9.64
C THR A 269 -6.86 -30.00 8.58
N ALA A 270 -6.42 -28.78 8.27
CA ALA A 270 -7.00 -27.97 7.22
C ALA A 270 -6.94 -28.69 5.85
N TYR A 271 -5.77 -29.22 5.48
CA TYR A 271 -5.59 -30.04 4.29
C TYR A 271 -6.54 -31.26 4.27
N LYS A 272 -6.60 -32.03 5.35
CA LYS A 272 -7.45 -33.25 5.46
C LYS A 272 -8.94 -32.99 5.29
N TYR A 273 -9.42 -31.83 5.75
CA TYR A 273 -10.84 -31.46 5.67
C TYR A 273 -11.16 -30.61 4.42
N SER A 274 -10.15 -30.13 3.70
CA SER A 274 -10.38 -29.29 2.52
C SER A 274 -11.12 -30.08 1.40
N ASN A 275 -11.97 -29.37 0.72
CA ASN A 275 -12.57 -29.71 -0.57
C ASN A 275 -12.37 -28.55 -1.57
N ASP A 276 -11.53 -27.61 -1.21
CA ASP A 276 -11.10 -26.47 -2.01
C ASP A 276 -9.63 -26.66 -2.37
N PHE A 277 -9.34 -26.73 -3.66
CA PHE A 277 -7.98 -26.99 -4.17
C PHE A 277 -7.00 -25.88 -3.77
N GLU A 278 -7.45 -24.62 -3.76
CA GLU A 278 -6.63 -23.49 -3.33
C GLU A 278 -6.19 -23.63 -1.88
N LEU A 279 -7.14 -23.84 -0.97
CA LEU A 279 -6.88 -24.04 0.44
C LEU A 279 -6.02 -25.30 0.70
N GLU A 280 -6.18 -26.33 -0.13
CA GLU A 280 -5.36 -27.55 -0.08
C GLU A 280 -3.90 -27.24 -0.38
N VAL A 281 -3.62 -26.53 -1.49
CA VAL A 281 -2.26 -26.12 -1.87
C VAL A 281 -1.62 -25.22 -0.82
N LYS A 282 -2.35 -24.19 -0.36
CA LYS A 282 -1.83 -23.27 0.66
C LYS A 282 -1.55 -23.99 1.98
N SER A 283 -2.40 -24.93 2.39
CA SER A 283 -2.13 -25.76 3.57
C SER A 283 -0.83 -26.54 3.46
N GLN A 284 -0.54 -27.12 2.29
CA GLN A 284 0.72 -27.82 2.05
C GLN A 284 1.95 -26.90 2.15
N ILE A 285 1.83 -25.69 1.65
CA ILE A 285 2.88 -24.68 1.75
C ILE A 285 3.09 -24.28 3.21
N GLU A 286 2.03 -24.01 3.95
CA GLU A 286 2.14 -23.60 5.35
C GLU A 286 2.68 -24.72 6.24
N ILE A 287 2.34 -26.00 5.98
CA ILE A 287 2.98 -27.14 6.67
C ILE A 287 4.50 -27.06 6.56
N ALA A 288 5.01 -26.81 5.36
CA ALA A 288 6.46 -26.71 5.16
C ALA A 288 7.08 -25.49 5.87
N LYS A 289 6.38 -24.35 5.90
CA LYS A 289 6.88 -23.15 6.60
C LYS A 289 6.95 -23.29 8.13
N THR A 290 6.25 -24.28 8.71
CA THR A 290 6.30 -24.53 10.16
C THR A 290 7.57 -25.26 10.60
N PHE A 291 8.40 -25.73 9.69
CA PHE A 291 9.70 -26.28 10.05
C PHE A 291 10.67 -25.14 10.42
N ASN A 292 11.29 -25.20 11.58
CA ASN A 292 11.98 -24.06 12.20
C ASN A 292 13.49 -24.15 12.30
N ASN A 293 14.07 -25.36 12.18
CA ASN A 293 15.49 -25.61 12.43
C ASN A 293 16.22 -25.91 11.12
N ASP A 294 17.54 -25.70 11.10
CA ASP A 294 18.39 -26.09 9.95
C ASP A 294 18.31 -27.59 9.63
N LYS A 295 18.10 -28.43 10.65
CA LYS A 295 17.85 -29.86 10.47
C LYS A 295 16.50 -30.11 9.76
N ASP A 296 15.51 -29.31 10.07
CA ASP A 296 14.17 -29.42 9.50
C ASP A 296 14.10 -28.84 8.07
N TYR A 297 15.07 -27.99 7.69
CA TYR A 297 15.11 -27.40 6.35
C TYR A 297 15.14 -28.45 5.23
N GLU A 298 16.00 -29.44 5.34
CA GLU A 298 16.10 -30.49 4.33
C GLU A 298 14.83 -31.35 4.29
N GLU A 299 14.19 -31.58 5.43
CA GLU A 299 12.90 -32.28 5.50
C GLU A 299 11.77 -31.46 4.81
N ALA A 300 11.64 -30.18 5.14
CA ALA A 300 10.69 -29.27 4.54
C ALA A 300 10.91 -29.12 3.02
N LYS A 301 12.17 -28.99 2.60
CA LYS A 301 12.56 -28.93 1.20
C LYS A 301 12.15 -30.20 0.46
N LYS A 302 12.52 -31.37 0.99
CA LYS A 302 12.14 -32.66 0.41
C LYS A 302 10.62 -32.84 0.34
N TYR A 303 9.90 -32.38 1.37
CA TYR A 303 8.45 -32.41 1.42
C TYR A 303 7.83 -31.61 0.26
N LEU A 304 8.20 -30.32 0.11
CA LEU A 304 7.70 -29.47 -0.96
C LEU A 304 8.10 -29.95 -2.37
N GLU A 305 9.35 -30.40 -2.53
CA GLU A 305 9.82 -30.95 -3.81
C GLU A 305 9.03 -32.22 -4.20
N ASN A 306 8.74 -33.08 -3.24
CA ASN A 306 7.94 -34.29 -3.52
C ASN A 306 6.49 -33.95 -3.90
N ILE A 307 5.90 -32.93 -3.25
CA ILE A 307 4.56 -32.47 -3.59
C ILE A 307 4.54 -31.82 -4.97
N SER A 308 5.50 -30.97 -5.28
CA SER A 308 5.57 -30.26 -6.58
C SER A 308 5.70 -31.22 -7.78
N LYS A 309 6.22 -32.42 -7.55
CA LYS A 309 6.33 -33.49 -8.57
C LYS A 309 5.02 -34.23 -8.84
N LYS A 310 4.03 -34.14 -7.94
CA LYS A 310 2.74 -34.80 -8.14
C LYS A 310 1.97 -34.08 -9.25
N GLY A 311 1.40 -34.84 -10.20
CA GLY A 311 0.67 -34.29 -11.33
C GLY A 311 -0.49 -33.36 -10.96
N THR A 312 -1.16 -33.63 -9.81
CA THR A 312 -2.24 -32.78 -9.27
C THR A 312 -1.77 -31.35 -8.99
N TYR A 313 -0.50 -31.16 -8.60
CA TYR A 313 0.05 -29.84 -8.24
C TYR A 313 1.02 -29.29 -9.29
N ALA A 314 1.11 -29.93 -10.48
CA ALA A 314 2.06 -29.51 -11.51
C ALA A 314 1.89 -28.04 -11.95
N SER A 315 0.63 -27.56 -11.99
CA SER A 315 0.28 -26.18 -12.33
C SER A 315 0.61 -25.17 -11.21
N ARG A 316 0.97 -25.63 -10.02
CA ARG A 316 1.20 -24.77 -8.84
C ARG A 316 2.68 -24.66 -8.46
N LYS A 317 3.59 -25.05 -9.34
CA LYS A 317 5.03 -25.09 -9.07
C LYS A 317 5.60 -23.72 -8.69
N ASN A 318 5.10 -22.63 -9.28
CA ASN A 318 5.56 -21.30 -8.94
C ASN A 318 5.39 -20.99 -7.45
N GLU A 319 4.33 -21.45 -6.81
CA GLU A 319 4.05 -21.24 -5.40
C GLU A 319 4.95 -22.10 -4.51
N PHE A 320 5.17 -23.37 -4.90
CA PHE A 320 6.08 -24.24 -4.17
C PHE A 320 7.52 -23.76 -4.25
N TYR A 321 7.99 -23.27 -5.41
CA TYR A 321 9.33 -22.68 -5.51
C TYR A 321 9.45 -21.39 -4.71
N TYR A 322 8.41 -20.55 -4.67
CA TYR A 322 8.40 -19.38 -3.81
C TYR A 322 8.52 -19.75 -2.33
N ALA A 323 7.75 -20.74 -1.87
CA ALA A 323 7.84 -21.24 -0.50
C ALA A 323 9.22 -21.82 -0.17
N LEU A 324 9.84 -22.56 -1.10
CA LEU A 324 11.21 -23.04 -0.97
C LEU A 324 12.22 -21.89 -0.86
N GLY A 325 12.02 -20.83 -1.65
CA GLY A 325 12.83 -19.61 -1.56
C GLY A 325 12.76 -18.95 -0.18
N LEU A 326 11.54 -18.81 0.37
CA LEU A 326 11.34 -18.27 1.72
C LEU A 326 12.00 -19.11 2.80
N LEU A 327 11.88 -20.45 2.70
CA LEU A 327 12.53 -21.37 3.62
C LEU A 327 14.07 -21.25 3.58
N ALA A 328 14.63 -21.21 2.38
CA ALA A 328 16.08 -21.04 2.20
C ALA A 328 16.55 -19.67 2.73
N ALA A 329 15.80 -18.59 2.48
CA ALA A 329 16.11 -17.27 3.01
C ALA A 329 16.08 -17.23 4.54
N LYS A 330 15.10 -17.88 5.17
CA LYS A 330 14.96 -17.97 6.63
C LYS A 330 16.15 -18.70 7.29
N THR A 331 16.74 -19.67 6.60
CA THR A 331 17.91 -20.42 7.07
C THR A 331 19.25 -19.82 6.62
N GLY A 332 19.25 -18.58 6.09
CA GLY A 332 20.48 -17.89 5.67
C GLY A 332 21.11 -18.38 4.37
N LYS A 333 20.45 -19.29 3.64
CA LYS A 333 20.93 -19.84 2.36
C LYS A 333 20.54 -18.90 1.19
N GLU A 334 21.07 -17.67 1.18
CA GLU A 334 20.65 -16.61 0.24
C GLU A 334 20.81 -16.97 -1.25
N SER A 335 21.87 -17.71 -1.62
CA SER A 335 22.08 -18.14 -3.01
C SER A 335 20.98 -19.10 -3.47
N GLU A 336 20.69 -20.11 -2.66
CA GLU A 336 19.66 -21.12 -2.91
C GLU A 336 18.26 -20.49 -2.91
N ALA A 337 18.01 -19.55 -1.98
CA ALA A 337 16.76 -18.78 -1.95
C ALA A 337 16.53 -18.05 -3.27
N ASN A 338 17.54 -17.34 -3.77
CA ASN A 338 17.43 -16.60 -5.03
C ASN A 338 17.20 -17.53 -6.23
N GLU A 339 17.84 -18.71 -6.26
CA GLU A 339 17.57 -19.72 -7.30
C GLU A 339 16.10 -20.19 -7.29
N PHE A 340 15.54 -20.44 -6.11
CA PHE A 340 14.15 -20.84 -5.99
C PHE A 340 13.19 -19.72 -6.38
N PHE A 341 13.45 -18.46 -5.99
CA PHE A 341 12.66 -17.33 -6.44
C PHE A 341 12.71 -17.16 -7.96
N GLN A 342 13.88 -17.33 -8.58
CA GLN A 342 14.00 -17.30 -10.03
C GLN A 342 13.26 -18.47 -10.71
N LYS A 343 13.28 -19.68 -10.14
CA LYS A 343 12.46 -20.80 -10.63
C LYS A 343 10.97 -20.46 -10.52
N SER A 344 10.55 -19.86 -9.40
CA SER A 344 9.16 -19.45 -9.20
C SER A 344 8.66 -18.50 -10.29
N VAL A 345 9.44 -17.50 -10.70
CA VAL A 345 9.02 -16.54 -11.74
C VAL A 345 9.04 -17.11 -13.16
N ARG A 346 9.79 -18.20 -13.41
CA ARG A 346 9.90 -18.88 -14.73
C ARG A 346 8.84 -19.93 -14.96
N GLU A 347 8.27 -20.50 -13.89
CA GLU A 347 7.22 -21.51 -14.00
C GLU A 347 5.87 -20.90 -14.46
N GLN A 348 4.95 -21.77 -14.91
CA GLN A 348 3.60 -21.34 -15.25
C GLN A 348 2.96 -20.61 -14.06
N ILE A 349 2.33 -19.48 -14.34
CA ILE A 349 1.70 -18.64 -13.32
C ILE A 349 0.40 -19.31 -12.88
N SER A 350 0.34 -19.77 -11.62
CA SER A 350 -0.92 -20.19 -10.99
C SER A 350 -1.49 -19.08 -10.09
N ASP A 351 -0.59 -18.31 -9.46
CA ASP A 351 -0.92 -17.20 -8.59
C ASP A 351 -0.06 -15.98 -8.99
N PRO A 352 -0.65 -14.97 -9.67
CA PRO A 352 0.07 -13.75 -10.04
C PRO A 352 0.66 -13.00 -8.85
N HIS A 353 -0.04 -12.97 -7.72
CA HIS A 353 0.43 -12.29 -6.51
C HIS A 353 1.74 -12.91 -5.98
N VAL A 354 1.80 -14.24 -5.91
CA VAL A 354 3.02 -14.97 -5.49
C VAL A 354 4.18 -14.69 -6.45
N ARG A 355 3.91 -14.58 -7.75
CA ARG A 355 4.94 -14.18 -8.72
C ARG A 355 5.46 -12.78 -8.44
N GLY A 356 4.57 -11.84 -8.10
CA GLY A 356 4.96 -10.49 -7.71
C GLY A 356 5.82 -10.48 -6.45
N LEU A 357 5.48 -11.27 -5.44
CA LEU A 357 6.28 -11.42 -4.23
C LEU A 357 7.66 -12.05 -4.53
N ALA A 358 7.74 -13.02 -5.46
CA ALA A 358 9.01 -13.59 -5.87
C ALA A 358 9.91 -12.55 -6.57
N TYR A 359 9.35 -11.69 -7.42
CA TYR A 359 10.09 -10.54 -7.97
C TYR A 359 10.58 -9.58 -6.88
N TYR A 360 9.75 -9.30 -5.88
CA TYR A 360 10.13 -8.46 -4.74
C TYR A 360 11.34 -9.04 -4.00
N GLU A 361 11.35 -10.34 -3.71
CA GLU A 361 12.47 -10.99 -3.03
C GLU A 361 13.76 -11.03 -3.88
N ILE A 362 13.64 -11.22 -5.19
CA ILE A 362 14.79 -11.08 -6.10
C ILE A 362 15.32 -9.65 -6.07
N GLY A 363 14.43 -8.65 -6.10
CA GLY A 363 14.78 -7.24 -5.94
C GLY A 363 15.55 -6.98 -4.65
N ASN A 364 15.09 -7.53 -3.53
CA ASN A 364 15.76 -7.43 -2.22
C ASN A 364 17.17 -8.04 -2.26
N SER A 365 17.36 -9.18 -2.96
CA SER A 365 18.68 -9.80 -3.12
C SER A 365 19.63 -8.90 -3.91
N HIS A 366 19.17 -8.23 -4.97
CA HIS A 366 19.96 -7.25 -5.71
C HIS A 366 20.25 -5.99 -4.90
N PHE A 367 19.27 -5.51 -4.13
CA PHE A 367 19.43 -4.37 -3.23
C PHE A 367 20.55 -4.60 -2.20
N LYS A 368 20.58 -5.75 -1.55
CA LYS A 368 21.63 -6.14 -0.60
C LYS A 368 23.03 -6.14 -1.23
N LYS A 369 23.12 -6.43 -2.54
CA LYS A 369 24.37 -6.41 -3.31
C LYS A 369 24.72 -5.03 -3.88
N SER A 370 23.95 -3.99 -3.54
CA SER A 370 24.08 -2.63 -4.08
C SER A 370 23.87 -2.55 -5.60
N ASP A 371 23.19 -3.52 -6.21
CA ASP A 371 22.78 -3.51 -7.62
C ASP A 371 21.39 -2.85 -7.73
N TYR A 372 21.38 -1.53 -7.55
CA TYR A 372 20.14 -0.76 -7.42
C TYR A 372 19.33 -0.69 -8.71
N ILE A 373 19.97 -0.77 -9.88
CA ILE A 373 19.27 -0.77 -11.17
C ILE A 373 18.42 -2.03 -11.28
N LYS A 374 19.02 -3.21 -11.05
CA LYS A 374 18.28 -4.47 -11.09
C LYS A 374 17.25 -4.56 -9.98
N ALA A 375 17.58 -4.10 -8.77
CA ALA A 375 16.62 -4.06 -7.68
C ALA A 375 15.37 -3.25 -8.05
N GLY A 376 15.55 -2.06 -8.63
CA GLY A 376 14.45 -1.22 -9.10
C GLY A 376 13.61 -1.87 -10.19
N ALA A 377 14.24 -2.51 -11.18
CA ALA A 377 13.55 -3.23 -12.25
C ALA A 377 12.70 -4.41 -11.73
N TYR A 378 13.22 -5.16 -10.74
CA TYR A 378 12.46 -6.24 -10.11
C TYR A 378 11.32 -5.72 -9.23
N TYR A 379 11.50 -4.60 -8.51
CA TYR A 379 10.40 -3.98 -7.77
C TYR A 379 9.30 -3.45 -8.69
N ASP A 380 9.63 -2.84 -9.83
CA ASP A 380 8.65 -2.45 -10.85
C ASP A 380 7.90 -3.67 -11.40
N SER A 381 8.63 -4.78 -11.64
CA SER A 381 8.01 -6.05 -12.04
C SER A 381 7.02 -6.56 -10.97
N ALA A 382 7.39 -6.47 -9.69
CA ALA A 382 6.51 -6.85 -8.59
C ALA A 382 5.24 -6.00 -8.56
N VAL A 383 5.37 -4.66 -8.62
CA VAL A 383 4.24 -3.71 -8.63
C VAL A 383 3.27 -3.97 -9.77
N SER A 384 3.77 -4.39 -10.94
CA SER A 384 2.93 -4.65 -12.12
C SER A 384 2.00 -5.87 -11.97
N VAL A 385 2.32 -6.80 -11.07
CA VAL A 385 1.66 -8.10 -10.93
C VAL A 385 0.89 -8.24 -9.61
N ILE A 386 1.32 -7.54 -8.56
CA ILE A 386 0.66 -7.57 -7.26
C ILE A 386 -0.68 -6.84 -7.36
N GLU A 387 -1.76 -7.52 -6.95
CA GLU A 387 -3.12 -6.98 -6.96
C GLU A 387 -3.48 -6.30 -5.64
N HIS A 388 -2.93 -6.79 -4.51
CA HIS A 388 -3.27 -6.30 -3.18
C HIS A 388 -2.67 -4.91 -2.92
N ALA A 389 -3.53 -3.92 -2.68
CA ALA A 389 -3.15 -2.51 -2.62
C ALA A 389 -2.08 -2.18 -1.57
N PRO A 390 -2.18 -2.58 -0.29
CA PRO A 390 -1.19 -2.21 0.73
C PRO A 390 0.23 -2.68 0.40
N THR A 391 0.40 -3.94 -0.02
CA THR A 391 1.70 -4.47 -0.44
C THR A 391 2.21 -3.79 -1.70
N LYS A 392 1.31 -3.58 -2.67
CA LYS A 392 1.63 -2.87 -3.92
C LYS A 392 2.13 -1.46 -3.65
N ASP A 393 1.46 -0.71 -2.78
CA ASP A 393 1.81 0.67 -2.45
C ASP A 393 3.16 0.73 -1.74
N LYS A 394 3.41 -0.16 -0.79
CA LYS A 394 4.72 -0.29 -0.13
C LYS A 394 5.85 -0.57 -1.11
N ILE A 395 5.67 -1.52 -2.04
CA ILE A 395 6.71 -1.87 -3.02
C ILE A 395 6.89 -0.73 -4.04
N LYS A 396 5.82 -0.02 -4.41
CA LYS A 396 5.87 1.16 -5.28
C LYS A 396 6.68 2.29 -4.65
N GLU A 397 6.49 2.54 -3.37
CA GLU A 397 7.27 3.50 -2.60
C GLU A 397 8.75 3.09 -2.58
N LEU A 398 9.06 1.82 -2.28
CA LEU A 398 10.43 1.29 -2.34
C LEU A 398 11.05 1.43 -3.73
N SER A 399 10.30 1.14 -4.80
CA SER A 399 10.78 1.31 -6.18
C SER A 399 11.12 2.78 -6.48
N THR A 400 10.29 3.72 -6.03
CA THR A 400 10.55 5.16 -6.20
C THR A 400 11.80 5.59 -5.44
N ASN A 401 11.94 5.15 -4.20
CA ASN A 401 13.08 5.47 -3.36
C ASN A 401 14.39 4.90 -3.93
N ILE A 402 14.36 3.68 -4.46
CA ILE A 402 15.56 3.05 -5.04
C ILE A 402 16.00 3.69 -6.36
N LYS A 403 15.06 4.27 -7.12
CA LYS A 403 15.42 5.06 -8.32
C LYS A 403 16.23 6.30 -7.95
N ASN A 404 15.85 6.98 -6.87
CA ASN A 404 16.59 8.13 -6.34
C ASN A 404 17.98 7.73 -5.81
N ILE A 405 18.05 6.61 -5.07
CA ILE A 405 19.34 6.04 -4.62
C ILE A 405 20.21 5.65 -5.81
N SER A 406 19.66 4.95 -6.78
CA SER A 406 20.37 4.53 -7.99
C SER A 406 21.01 5.72 -8.70
N LYS A 407 20.24 6.80 -8.92
CA LYS A 407 20.73 8.03 -9.53
C LYS A 407 21.96 8.60 -8.79
N ASN A 408 21.87 8.79 -7.48
CA ASN A 408 22.98 9.35 -6.70
C ASN A 408 24.18 8.38 -6.64
N TYR A 409 23.94 7.08 -6.45
CA TYR A 409 24.99 6.07 -6.40
C TYR A 409 25.82 6.01 -7.68
N TYR A 410 25.17 5.97 -8.84
CA TYR A 410 25.88 5.91 -10.12
C TYR A 410 26.51 7.26 -10.49
N LEU A 411 25.91 8.39 -10.08
CA LEU A 411 26.51 9.70 -10.22
C LEU A 411 27.84 9.80 -9.43
N ILE A 412 27.85 9.32 -8.19
CA ILE A 412 29.09 9.26 -7.38
C ILE A 412 30.14 8.40 -8.07
N LYS A 413 29.77 7.18 -8.48
CA LYS A 413 30.72 6.26 -9.18
C LYS A 413 31.27 6.88 -10.45
N LYS A 414 30.43 7.53 -11.25
CA LYS A 414 30.83 8.23 -12.46
C LYS A 414 31.84 9.33 -12.15
N ASN A 415 31.50 10.21 -11.22
CA ASN A 415 32.35 11.36 -10.89
C ASN A 415 33.65 10.91 -10.22
N ASP A 416 33.64 9.90 -9.34
CA ASP A 416 34.85 9.32 -8.76
C ASP A 416 35.78 8.71 -9.82
N SER A 417 35.21 7.99 -10.80
CA SER A 417 35.98 7.45 -11.92
C SER A 417 36.64 8.58 -12.74
N ILE A 418 35.88 9.64 -13.09
CA ILE A 418 36.43 10.77 -13.83
C ILE A 418 37.51 11.50 -13.01
N LEU A 419 37.25 11.74 -11.72
CA LEU A 419 38.21 12.39 -10.82
C LEU A 419 39.48 11.57 -10.61
N ALA A 420 39.39 10.23 -10.61
CA ALA A 420 40.58 9.38 -10.59
C ALA A 420 41.41 9.51 -11.85
N LEU A 421 40.74 9.56 -13.02
CA LEU A 421 41.43 9.78 -14.31
C LEU A 421 42.13 11.14 -14.39
N THR A 422 41.57 12.19 -13.79
CA THR A 422 42.22 13.55 -13.78
C THR A 422 43.54 13.60 -12.99
N LYS A 423 43.81 12.56 -12.15
CA LYS A 423 45.05 12.48 -11.36
C LYS A 423 46.15 11.68 -12.03
N MET A 424 45.84 10.99 -13.13
CA MET A 424 46.79 10.17 -13.90
C MET A 424 47.59 11.03 -14.85
N SER A 425 48.83 10.64 -15.07
CA SER A 425 49.66 11.24 -16.13
C SER A 425 49.18 10.84 -17.53
N GLU A 426 49.61 11.53 -18.57
CA GLU A 426 49.18 11.25 -19.92
C GLU A 426 49.56 9.82 -20.39
N ASN A 427 50.72 9.32 -19.97
CA ASN A 427 51.14 7.95 -20.26
C ASN A 427 50.27 6.92 -19.56
N GLU A 428 49.98 7.12 -18.28
CA GLU A 428 49.11 6.24 -17.52
C GLU A 428 47.67 6.22 -18.09
N LEU A 429 47.16 7.35 -18.55
CA LEU A 429 45.86 7.42 -19.21
C LEU A 429 45.85 6.65 -20.52
N ASN A 430 46.89 6.78 -21.33
CA ASN A 430 47.01 6.06 -22.58
C ASN A 430 47.04 4.54 -22.34
N ASP A 431 47.84 4.07 -21.39
CA ASP A 431 47.94 2.67 -21.06
C ASP A 431 46.61 2.13 -20.50
N PHE A 432 45.95 2.92 -19.65
CA PHE A 432 44.66 2.55 -19.08
C PHE A 432 43.60 2.37 -20.17
N PHE A 433 43.46 3.35 -21.07
CA PHE A 433 42.45 3.27 -22.13
C PHE A 433 42.84 2.27 -23.23
N GLN A 434 44.12 2.07 -23.52
CA GLN A 434 44.54 1.02 -24.44
C GLN A 434 44.16 -0.39 -23.91
N LYS A 435 44.36 -0.63 -22.62
CA LYS A 435 43.92 -1.87 -21.99
C LYS A 435 42.38 -2.03 -22.05
N HIS A 436 41.63 -0.98 -21.74
CA HIS A 436 40.18 -0.95 -21.84
C HIS A 436 39.69 -1.26 -23.26
N ILE A 437 40.30 -0.64 -24.25
CA ILE A 437 39.97 -0.86 -25.67
C ILE A 437 40.25 -2.30 -26.08
N ASN A 438 41.33 -2.89 -25.61
CA ASN A 438 41.65 -4.30 -25.87
C ASN A 438 40.61 -5.24 -25.24
N GLU A 439 40.21 -4.98 -24.02
CA GLU A 439 39.13 -5.74 -23.35
C GLU A 439 37.78 -5.60 -24.08
N LEU A 440 37.46 -4.40 -24.59
CA LEU A 440 36.25 -4.18 -25.40
C LEU A 440 36.30 -4.98 -26.72
N LYS A 441 37.39 -4.98 -27.42
CA LYS A 441 37.59 -5.75 -28.65
C LYS A 441 37.41 -7.26 -28.40
N GLU A 442 38.02 -7.79 -27.32
CA GLU A 442 37.83 -9.18 -26.95
C GLU A 442 36.39 -9.56 -26.59
N LYS A 443 35.68 -8.67 -25.90
CA LYS A 443 34.26 -8.87 -25.58
C LYS A 443 33.38 -8.89 -26.81
N GLU A 444 33.61 -7.95 -27.72
CA GLU A 444 32.87 -7.87 -29.01
C GLU A 444 33.15 -9.08 -29.89
N GLU A 445 34.41 -9.51 -29.98
CA GLU A 445 34.77 -10.73 -30.71
C GLU A 445 34.09 -11.98 -30.13
N LYS A 446 34.03 -12.11 -28.79
CA LYS A 446 33.30 -13.21 -28.12
C LYS A 446 31.81 -13.16 -28.40
N ILE A 447 31.19 -11.98 -28.40
CA ILE A 447 29.76 -11.77 -28.70
C ILE A 447 29.50 -12.10 -30.20
N GLU A 448 30.38 -11.67 -31.11
CA GLU A 448 30.23 -11.98 -32.54
C GLU A 448 30.39 -13.48 -32.80
N LEU A 449 31.37 -14.12 -32.18
CA LEU A 449 31.53 -15.57 -32.23
C LEU A 449 30.30 -16.33 -31.71
N ALA A 450 29.71 -15.86 -30.59
CA ALA A 450 28.50 -16.44 -30.05
C ALA A 450 27.32 -16.27 -31.00
N LYS A 451 27.12 -15.08 -31.57
CA LYS A 451 26.09 -14.80 -32.59
C LYS A 451 26.29 -15.65 -33.85
N ARG A 452 27.53 -15.81 -34.33
CA ARG A 452 27.84 -16.68 -35.49
C ARG A 452 27.54 -18.16 -35.17
N LYS A 453 27.83 -18.65 -33.96
CA LYS A 453 27.47 -20.01 -33.50
C LYS A 453 25.96 -20.21 -33.43
N GLU A 454 25.24 -19.24 -32.88
CA GLU A 454 23.79 -19.27 -32.77
C GLU A 454 23.12 -19.24 -34.15
N LYS A 455 23.60 -18.39 -35.07
CA LYS A 455 23.13 -18.34 -36.45
C LYS A 455 23.37 -19.68 -37.17
N LYS A 456 24.56 -20.28 -36.98
CA LYS A 456 24.89 -21.58 -37.55
C LYS A 456 24.04 -22.70 -36.96
N ASN A 457 23.72 -22.67 -35.67
CA ASN A 457 22.81 -23.63 -35.02
C ASN A 457 21.37 -23.45 -35.55
N LYS A 458 20.87 -22.24 -35.73
CA LYS A 458 19.57 -21.98 -36.33
C LYS A 458 19.51 -22.41 -37.80
N GLU A 459 20.58 -22.23 -38.56
CA GLU A 459 20.68 -22.72 -39.93
C GLU A 459 20.71 -24.26 -39.97
N LEU A 460 21.36 -24.93 -39.01
CA LEU A 460 21.36 -26.38 -38.88
C LEU A 460 19.96 -26.90 -38.46
N GLU A 461 19.32 -26.28 -37.49
CA GLU A 461 17.96 -26.59 -37.09
C GLU A 461 16.96 -26.42 -38.25
N ASN A 462 17.08 -25.35 -38.98
CA ASN A 462 16.27 -25.16 -40.21
C ASN A 462 16.58 -26.20 -41.28
N PHE A 463 17.85 -26.61 -41.44
CA PHE A 463 18.22 -27.67 -42.41
C PHE A 463 17.63 -29.02 -42.00
N PHE A 464 17.72 -29.40 -40.69
CA PHE A 464 17.11 -30.62 -40.19
C PHE A 464 15.59 -30.58 -40.15
N SER A 465 14.96 -29.41 -40.06
CA SER A 465 13.50 -29.29 -40.12
C SER A 465 12.95 -29.42 -41.55
N TYR A 466 13.77 -29.15 -42.57
CA TYR A 466 13.37 -29.27 -43.98
C TYR A 466 13.37 -30.71 -44.50
N ASP A 467 14.17 -31.61 -43.89
CA ASP A 467 14.27 -33.02 -44.32
C ASP A 467 13.18 -33.94 -43.73
N ASN A 468 12.43 -33.45 -42.70
CA ASN A 468 11.31 -34.16 -42.13
C ASN A 468 9.94 -33.85 -42.76
N SER A 469 9.87 -32.98 -43.76
CA SER A 469 8.58 -32.55 -44.33
C SER A 469 8.16 -33.35 -45.56
N SER A 470 8.93 -34.35 -46.02
CA SER A 470 8.60 -35.13 -47.22
C SER A 470 7.87 -36.46 -46.98
N ASP A 471 7.74 -36.99 -45.74
CA ASP A 471 7.13 -38.27 -45.46
C ASP A 471 5.80 -38.26 -44.71
N PHE A 472 5.14 -37.10 -44.54
CA PHE A 472 3.83 -37.02 -43.87
C PHE A 472 2.67 -36.53 -44.74
N LYS A 473 2.69 -36.86 -46.04
CA LYS A 473 1.55 -36.66 -46.97
C LYS A 473 0.64 -37.90 -47.05
N GLY A 474 0.18 -38.41 -45.92
CA GLY A 474 -0.65 -39.59 -45.89
C GLY A 474 -1.76 -39.63 -44.84
N PHE A 475 -2.00 -38.55 -44.10
CA PHE A 475 -2.97 -38.58 -42.98
C PHE A 475 -3.98 -37.41 -42.92
N GLU A 476 -4.27 -36.76 -44.06
CA GLU A 476 -5.19 -35.60 -44.10
C GLU A 476 -6.61 -35.90 -44.64
N ASP A 477 -7.01 -37.11 -44.78
CA ASP A 477 -8.40 -37.42 -45.28
C ASP A 477 -9.17 -38.31 -44.33
N ASN A 478 -9.38 -38.00 -43.06
CA ASN A 478 -10.53 -38.52 -42.31
C ASN A 478 -10.68 -37.93 -40.91
N PHE A 479 -10.94 -36.65 -40.79
CA PHE A 479 -11.67 -36.17 -39.60
C PHE A 479 -12.52 -34.96 -39.98
N GLY A 480 -13.83 -35.26 -40.04
CA GLY A 480 -14.88 -34.32 -40.34
C GLY A 480 -14.91 -33.13 -39.38
N SER A 481 -15.36 -32.03 -39.95
CA SER A 481 -15.64 -30.76 -39.31
C SER A 481 -16.29 -30.87 -37.91
N GLN A 482 -15.54 -30.70 -36.87
CA GLN A 482 -16.06 -30.22 -35.59
C GLN A 482 -15.29 -28.95 -35.15
N LYS A 483 -16.06 -27.87 -35.00
CA LYS A 483 -15.63 -26.62 -34.32
C LYS A 483 -15.29 -26.96 -32.87
N GLY A 484 -14.00 -27.11 -32.55
CA GLY A 484 -13.53 -27.35 -31.22
C GLY A 484 -12.11 -26.84 -31.08
N ASN A 485 -11.92 -25.85 -30.23
CA ASN A 485 -10.72 -25.31 -29.60
C ASN A 485 -9.39 -25.88 -30.11
N LYS A 486 -8.87 -25.37 -31.21
CA LYS A 486 -7.47 -25.57 -31.56
C LYS A 486 -6.64 -24.71 -30.60
N PHE A 487 -5.71 -25.38 -29.89
CA PHE A 487 -4.73 -24.74 -29.03
C PHE A 487 -4.11 -23.54 -29.74
N TYR A 488 -4.08 -22.37 -29.06
CA TYR A 488 -3.68 -21.07 -29.65
C TYR A 488 -2.39 -21.14 -30.46
N PHE A 489 -1.37 -21.80 -29.95
CA PHE A 489 -0.06 -21.91 -30.60
C PHE A 489 -0.04 -22.91 -31.78
N ALA A 490 -1.05 -23.74 -31.95
CA ALA A 490 -1.22 -24.63 -33.13
C ALA A 490 -1.93 -23.93 -34.29
N ASN A 491 -2.35 -22.66 -34.12
CA ASN A 491 -3.00 -21.87 -35.17
C ASN A 491 -2.08 -20.73 -35.60
N GLU A 492 -1.38 -20.95 -36.72
CA GLU A 492 -0.41 -19.99 -37.28
C GLU A 492 -1.01 -18.59 -37.54
N ILE A 493 -2.29 -18.53 -37.96
CA ILE A 493 -2.98 -17.23 -38.18
C ILE A 493 -3.17 -16.49 -36.86
N THR A 494 -3.53 -17.19 -35.81
CA THR A 494 -3.75 -16.59 -34.48
C THR A 494 -2.42 -16.16 -33.86
N VAL A 495 -1.36 -16.94 -34.04
CA VAL A 495 0.01 -16.62 -33.61
C VAL A 495 0.55 -15.40 -34.38
N ALA A 496 0.35 -15.38 -35.71
CA ALA A 496 0.77 -14.24 -36.54
C ALA A 496 0.01 -12.94 -36.18
N LYS A 497 -1.31 -13.05 -35.91
CA LYS A 497 -2.11 -11.93 -35.46
C LYS A 497 -1.63 -11.43 -34.10
N GLY A 498 -1.42 -12.32 -33.13
CA GLY A 498 -0.89 -11.99 -31.81
C GLY A 498 0.51 -11.38 -31.86
N SER A 499 1.38 -11.87 -32.74
CA SER A 499 2.70 -11.30 -32.97
C SER A 499 2.63 -9.88 -33.57
N ASN A 500 1.68 -9.64 -34.49
CA ASN A 500 1.48 -8.31 -35.06
C ASN A 500 0.87 -7.32 -34.05
N GLU A 501 -0.07 -7.78 -33.21
CA GLU A 501 -0.62 -6.98 -32.10
C GLU A 501 0.46 -6.68 -31.06
N PHE A 502 1.29 -7.65 -30.73
CA PHE A 502 2.45 -7.46 -29.85
C PHE A 502 3.40 -6.41 -30.42
N ARG A 503 3.76 -6.49 -31.72
CA ARG A 503 4.64 -5.50 -32.36
C ARG A 503 4.03 -4.10 -32.41
N LYS A 504 2.71 -3.98 -32.55
CA LYS A 504 2.01 -2.67 -32.52
C LYS A 504 2.08 -2.00 -31.16
N ILE A 505 1.95 -2.81 -30.09
CA ILE A 505 1.90 -2.32 -28.70
C ILE A 505 3.33 -2.17 -28.15
N TRP A 506 4.22 -3.12 -28.47
CA TRP A 506 5.51 -3.31 -27.81
C TRP A 506 6.70 -3.18 -28.74
N GLN A 507 6.49 -2.86 -30.03
CA GLN A 507 7.51 -2.72 -31.08
C GLN A 507 8.39 -3.99 -31.27
N ASN A 508 9.66 -3.84 -31.67
CA ASN A 508 10.59 -4.95 -31.95
C ASN A 508 11.39 -5.35 -30.70
N ARG A 509 10.72 -5.61 -29.61
CA ARG A 509 11.37 -6.04 -28.37
C ARG A 509 11.95 -7.44 -28.49
N THR A 510 13.17 -7.61 -28.01
CA THR A 510 13.82 -8.91 -27.90
C THR A 510 13.29 -9.67 -26.70
N LEU A 511 13.21 -11.01 -26.80
CA LEU A 511 12.87 -11.89 -25.70
C LEU A 511 14.02 -11.87 -24.68
N SER A 512 13.88 -11.05 -23.64
CA SER A 512 14.82 -10.94 -22.51
C SER A 512 14.06 -10.88 -21.21
N ASP A 513 14.72 -11.21 -20.11
CA ASP A 513 14.14 -10.97 -18.79
C ASP A 513 13.80 -9.48 -18.69
N ASN A 514 12.59 -9.17 -18.21
CA ASN A 514 12.06 -7.81 -18.07
C ASN A 514 11.75 -7.06 -19.40
N TRP A 515 11.46 -7.76 -20.50
CA TRP A 515 11.14 -7.19 -21.80
C TRP A 515 10.07 -6.09 -21.80
N ARG A 516 9.19 -6.03 -20.79
CA ARG A 516 8.15 -4.99 -20.64
C ARG A 516 8.70 -3.60 -20.35
N TYR A 517 9.93 -3.50 -19.88
CA TYR A 517 10.57 -2.25 -19.45
C TYR A 517 11.56 -1.69 -20.48
N GLY A 518 11.63 -2.28 -21.71
CA GLY A 518 12.47 -1.78 -22.81
C GLY A 518 11.85 -0.55 -23.51
N GLU A 519 12.69 0.36 -23.86
CA GLU A 519 12.70 1.49 -24.79
C GLU A 519 11.61 2.57 -24.82
N ASP A 520 10.34 2.36 -24.48
CA ASP A 520 9.32 3.43 -24.56
C ASP A 520 9.22 4.34 -23.33
N ASN A 521 9.83 3.97 -22.25
CA ASN A 521 10.13 4.92 -21.20
C ASN A 521 11.53 5.47 -21.45
N LYS A 522 11.73 6.76 -21.41
CA LYS A 522 13.04 7.43 -21.44
C LYS A 522 14.00 6.99 -20.30
N LEU A 523 13.64 5.93 -19.58
CA LEU A 523 14.39 5.19 -18.56
C LEU A 523 14.64 3.72 -18.97
N GLY A 524 14.28 3.29 -20.19
CA GLY A 524 14.15 1.91 -20.60
C GLY A 524 15.15 1.44 -21.65
N GLY A 525 16.41 1.80 -21.50
CA GLY A 525 17.49 1.04 -22.13
C GLY A 525 17.62 -0.35 -21.51
N SER A 526 18.32 -1.29 -22.12
CA SER A 526 18.70 -2.53 -21.44
C SER A 526 19.33 -2.16 -20.09
N LEU A 527 19.30 -3.06 -19.09
CA LEU A 527 19.98 -2.79 -17.83
C LEU A 527 21.43 -2.35 -18.05
N ASP A 528 22.07 -2.91 -19.08
CA ASP A 528 23.41 -2.51 -19.52
C ASP A 528 23.44 -1.11 -20.13
N ASP A 529 22.37 -0.68 -20.82
CA ASP A 529 22.26 0.67 -21.38
C ASP A 529 22.01 1.73 -20.30
N LEU A 530 21.17 1.42 -19.32
CA LEU A 530 20.97 2.28 -18.13
C LEU A 530 22.24 2.37 -17.28
N GLU A 531 22.97 1.28 -17.12
CA GLU A 531 24.27 1.29 -16.45
C GLU A 531 25.30 2.06 -17.26
N ASN A 532 25.31 1.88 -18.57
CA ASN A 532 26.19 2.62 -19.50
C ASN A 532 25.84 4.11 -19.54
N GLU A 533 24.56 4.48 -19.55
CA GLU A 533 24.10 5.87 -19.48
C GLU A 533 24.45 6.51 -18.13
N ALA A 534 24.19 5.81 -17.02
CA ALA A 534 24.55 6.25 -15.68
C ALA A 534 26.06 6.42 -15.49
N LEU A 535 26.87 5.59 -16.16
CA LEU A 535 28.32 5.66 -16.17
C LEU A 535 28.87 6.56 -17.30
N GLY A 536 27.99 7.19 -18.10
CA GLY A 536 28.38 8.05 -19.24
C GLY A 536 29.02 7.29 -20.39
N ARG A 537 28.71 5.99 -20.53
CA ARG A 537 29.20 5.15 -21.63
C ARG A 537 28.22 5.22 -22.79
N THR A 538 28.68 5.69 -23.96
CA THR A 538 27.88 5.73 -25.19
C THR A 538 28.07 4.47 -26.04
N PRO A 539 27.03 3.77 -26.49
CA PRO A 539 27.15 2.40 -27.03
C PRO A 539 27.64 2.26 -28.47
N ALA A 540 27.75 3.27 -29.29
CA ALA A 540 27.91 3.05 -30.73
C ALA A 540 28.77 4.06 -31.50
N ASP A 541 29.71 4.78 -30.87
CA ASP A 541 30.61 5.66 -31.61
C ASP A 541 31.74 4.88 -32.30
N ALA A 542 31.97 5.09 -33.57
CA ALA A 542 33.03 4.44 -34.33
C ALA A 542 34.44 4.71 -33.73
N ARG A 543 34.59 5.85 -33.03
CA ARG A 543 35.85 6.26 -32.37
C ARG A 543 36.09 5.55 -31.03
N ARG A 544 35.20 4.66 -30.57
CA ARG A 544 35.33 3.93 -29.25
C ARG A 544 36.59 3.07 -29.12
N PHE A 545 37.27 2.81 -30.24
CA PHE A 545 38.54 2.07 -30.24
C PHE A 545 39.78 2.98 -30.34
N GLU A 546 39.59 4.30 -30.25
CA GLU A 546 40.64 5.30 -30.20
C GLU A 546 40.83 5.83 -28.79
N VAL A 547 42.07 5.88 -28.31
CA VAL A 547 42.38 6.41 -26.97
C VAL A 547 41.97 7.87 -26.84
N ALA A 548 42.13 8.67 -27.94
CA ALA A 548 41.75 10.07 -27.99
C ALA A 548 40.27 10.30 -27.63
N PHE A 549 39.37 9.41 -28.05
CA PHE A 549 37.92 9.47 -27.77
C PHE A 549 37.61 9.54 -26.27
N TYR A 550 38.39 8.87 -25.44
CA TYR A 550 38.24 8.83 -23.97
C TYR A 550 39.00 10.00 -23.33
N THR A 551 40.21 10.28 -23.75
CA THR A 551 41.05 11.32 -23.13
C THR A 551 40.56 12.74 -23.41
N GLU A 552 39.88 12.99 -24.54
CA GLU A 552 39.24 14.27 -24.88
C GLU A 552 38.10 14.62 -23.90
N LYS A 553 37.43 13.63 -23.32
CA LYS A 553 36.28 13.79 -22.38
C LYS A 553 36.70 14.05 -20.95
N ILE A 554 38.01 13.92 -20.64
CA ILE A 554 38.51 14.15 -19.28
C ILE A 554 38.68 15.67 -19.07
N PRO A 555 38.01 16.26 -18.04
CA PRO A 555 38.13 17.69 -17.79
C PRO A 555 39.53 18.04 -17.30
N LYS A 556 40.17 19.01 -18.00
CA LYS A 556 41.49 19.53 -17.66
C LYS A 556 41.41 20.81 -16.84
N GLU A 557 40.29 21.53 -16.90
CA GLU A 557 40.11 22.81 -16.22
C GLU A 557 39.81 22.61 -14.75
N LYS A 558 40.51 23.34 -13.86
CA LYS A 558 40.29 23.30 -12.40
C LYS A 558 38.84 23.60 -12.02
N LYS A 559 38.14 24.48 -12.75
CA LYS A 559 36.75 24.84 -12.50
C LYS A 559 35.81 23.64 -12.76
N ALA A 560 36.01 22.91 -13.83
CA ALA A 560 35.24 21.72 -14.20
C ALA A 560 35.48 20.57 -13.18
N ILE A 561 36.73 20.36 -12.78
CA ILE A 561 37.10 19.38 -11.75
C ILE A 561 36.43 19.72 -10.41
N LEU A 562 36.41 21.00 -10.03
CA LEU A 562 35.76 21.44 -8.79
C LEU A 562 34.25 21.24 -8.86
N ALA A 563 33.62 21.48 -10.00
CA ALA A 563 32.19 21.25 -10.21
C ALA A 563 31.83 19.75 -10.03
N LEU A 564 32.61 18.83 -10.62
CA LEU A 564 32.43 17.39 -10.46
C LEU A 564 32.58 16.94 -8.98
N LYS A 565 33.55 17.52 -8.25
CA LYS A 565 33.71 17.24 -6.82
C LYS A 565 32.49 17.69 -6.03
N LYS A 566 31.99 18.91 -6.25
CA LYS A 566 30.79 19.42 -5.57
C LYS A 566 29.57 18.57 -5.85
N GLU A 567 29.38 18.17 -7.11
CA GLU A 567 28.27 17.32 -7.51
C GLU A 567 28.34 15.95 -6.84
N ARG A 568 29.52 15.30 -6.83
CA ARG A 568 29.78 14.04 -6.12
C ARG A 568 29.51 14.18 -4.62
N ASP A 569 30.04 15.23 -3.99
CA ASP A 569 29.93 15.43 -2.54
C ASP A 569 28.48 15.69 -2.13
N SER A 570 27.74 16.49 -2.91
CA SER A 570 26.30 16.68 -2.71
C SER A 570 25.50 15.39 -2.88
N ALA A 571 25.80 14.61 -3.91
CA ALA A 571 25.17 13.31 -4.14
C ALA A 571 25.49 12.31 -3.02
N SER A 572 26.72 12.32 -2.49
CA SER A 572 27.14 11.45 -1.38
C SER A 572 26.44 11.79 -0.06
N LEU A 573 26.27 13.08 0.24
CA LEU A 573 25.52 13.54 1.40
C LEU A 573 24.06 13.08 1.33
N GLU A 574 23.44 13.28 0.18
CA GLU A 574 22.04 12.90 -0.05
C GLU A 574 21.87 11.39 -0.04
N LEU A 575 22.79 10.63 -0.62
CA LEU A 575 22.78 9.17 -0.60
C LEU A 575 22.88 8.63 0.82
N GLY A 576 23.76 9.19 1.65
CA GLY A 576 23.87 8.81 3.07
C GLY A 576 22.57 9.05 3.84
N ARG A 577 21.91 10.18 3.58
CA ARG A 577 20.60 10.53 4.16
C ARG A 577 19.52 9.55 3.71
N MET A 578 19.48 9.19 2.41
CA MET A 578 18.50 8.27 1.85
C MET A 578 18.63 6.86 2.42
N TYR A 579 19.85 6.35 2.64
CA TYR A 579 20.06 5.05 3.26
C TYR A 579 19.46 4.96 4.65
N GLU A 580 19.54 6.01 5.44
CA GLU A 580 18.92 6.06 6.77
C GLU A 580 17.41 6.25 6.66
N THR A 581 16.96 7.27 5.94
CA THR A 581 15.55 7.68 5.94
C THR A 581 14.63 6.64 5.32
N TYR A 582 15.05 6.03 4.18
CA TYR A 582 14.19 5.10 3.44
C TYR A 582 14.41 3.64 3.78
N PHE A 583 15.61 3.27 4.23
CA PHE A 583 15.96 1.87 4.43
C PHE A 583 16.43 1.55 5.85
N GLN A 584 16.53 2.55 6.71
CA GLN A 584 17.02 2.41 8.09
C GLN A 584 18.34 1.62 8.16
N ASN A 585 19.19 1.82 7.16
CA ASN A 585 20.48 1.14 7.03
C ASN A 585 21.61 2.03 7.55
N THR A 586 21.63 2.25 8.88
CA THR A 586 22.62 3.09 9.57
C THR A 586 24.07 2.71 9.25
N PRO A 587 24.47 1.41 9.16
CA PRO A 587 25.85 1.07 8.81
C PRO A 587 26.27 1.56 7.42
N LEU A 588 25.40 1.40 6.41
CA LEU A 588 25.70 1.83 5.04
C LEU A 588 25.66 3.35 4.91
N ALA A 589 24.72 4.02 5.57
CA ALA A 589 24.64 5.47 5.66
C ALA A 589 25.91 6.05 6.28
N THR A 590 26.33 5.52 7.42
CA THR A 590 27.55 5.96 8.16
C THR A 590 28.80 5.78 7.31
N LYS A 591 28.96 4.62 6.65
CA LYS A 591 30.08 4.39 5.74
C LYS A 591 30.12 5.40 4.60
N THR A 592 29.00 5.61 3.90
CA THR A 592 28.90 6.55 2.77
C THR A 592 29.25 7.99 3.20
N LEU A 593 28.80 8.41 4.38
CA LEU A 593 29.09 9.74 4.90
C LEU A 593 30.53 9.89 5.38
N TYR A 594 31.16 8.83 5.94
CA TYR A 594 32.60 8.89 6.25
C TYR A 594 33.44 8.91 5.00
N ASP A 595 33.12 8.11 3.97
CA ASP A 595 33.80 8.16 2.67
C ASP A 595 33.71 9.58 2.08
N LEU A 596 32.59 10.27 2.25
CA LEU A 596 32.44 11.68 1.87
C LEU A 596 33.38 12.60 2.69
N VAL A 597 33.38 12.48 4.02
CA VAL A 597 34.24 13.30 4.91
C VAL A 597 35.71 13.11 4.59
N ASP A 598 36.15 11.88 4.33
CA ASP A 598 37.54 11.54 3.99
C ASP A 598 37.95 12.08 2.60
N ASN A 599 37.02 12.32 1.71
CA ASN A 599 37.21 12.98 0.39
C ASN A 599 37.35 14.52 0.48
N GLN A 600 37.40 15.10 1.69
CA GLN A 600 37.57 16.52 1.97
C GLN A 600 36.59 17.42 1.15
N PRO A 601 35.30 17.32 1.41
CA PRO A 601 34.28 18.15 0.78
C PRO A 601 34.33 19.59 1.28
N GLU A 602 33.52 20.49 0.73
CA GLU A 602 33.36 21.85 1.25
C GLU A 602 32.95 21.82 2.73
N LYS A 603 33.38 22.82 3.52
CA LYS A 603 33.20 22.88 4.98
C LYS A 603 31.73 22.67 5.40
N GLU A 604 30.79 23.24 4.68
CA GLU A 604 29.36 23.11 4.97
C GLU A 604 28.87 21.67 4.78
N VAL A 605 29.23 21.03 3.68
CA VAL A 605 28.88 19.63 3.38
C VAL A 605 29.53 18.67 4.37
N LYS A 606 30.81 18.94 4.73
CA LYS A 606 31.52 18.17 5.76
C LYS A 606 30.82 18.23 7.12
N LEU A 607 30.42 19.42 7.53
CA LEU A 607 29.73 19.63 8.80
C LEU A 607 28.38 18.92 8.83
N GLN A 608 27.59 19.01 7.75
CA GLN A 608 26.32 18.30 7.64
C GLN A 608 26.49 16.78 7.67
N ALA A 609 27.50 16.23 6.96
CA ALA A 609 27.80 14.81 6.97
C ALA A 609 28.18 14.32 8.38
N LEU A 610 29.08 15.05 9.06
CA LEU A 610 29.49 14.73 10.43
C LEU A 610 28.35 14.77 11.43
N TYR A 611 27.47 15.76 11.30
CA TYR A 611 26.26 15.86 12.11
C TYR A 611 25.34 14.65 11.90
N LEU A 612 25.06 14.27 10.65
CA LEU A 612 24.25 13.10 10.35
C LEU A 612 24.85 11.81 10.92
N ILE A 613 26.18 11.63 10.79
CA ILE A 613 26.88 10.48 11.35
C ILE A 613 26.68 10.46 12.88
N PHE A 614 26.88 11.60 13.55
CA PHE A 614 26.72 11.68 15.00
C PHE A 614 25.27 11.39 15.41
N SER A 615 24.30 12.04 14.77
CA SER A 615 22.88 11.89 15.06
C SER A 615 22.38 10.46 14.94
N MET A 616 22.84 9.70 13.92
CA MET A 616 22.44 8.32 13.69
C MET A 616 23.10 7.31 14.63
N ASN A 617 24.30 7.62 15.16
CA ASN A 617 25.13 6.64 15.85
C ASN A 617 25.29 6.88 17.37
N HIS A 618 24.97 8.08 17.90
CA HIS A 618 25.34 8.46 19.27
C HIS A 618 24.65 7.59 20.35
N GLU A 619 23.47 7.03 20.09
CA GLU A 619 22.77 6.15 21.03
C GLU A 619 23.21 4.69 20.90
N ASN A 620 23.31 4.18 19.66
CA ASN A 620 23.48 2.74 19.40
C ASN A 620 24.92 2.31 19.13
N THR A 621 25.74 3.19 18.53
CA THR A 621 27.12 2.91 18.13
C THR A 621 28.05 4.08 18.49
N PRO A 622 28.25 4.36 19.80
CA PRO A 622 28.96 5.55 20.27
C PRO A 622 30.38 5.70 19.71
N ASN A 623 31.09 4.60 19.43
CA ASN A 623 32.42 4.65 18.83
C ASN A 623 32.44 5.31 17.44
N GLN A 624 31.40 5.09 16.64
CA GLN A 624 31.22 5.74 15.35
C GLN A 624 30.88 7.23 15.49
N ALA A 625 30.07 7.57 16.47
CA ALA A 625 29.69 8.94 16.78
C ALA A 625 30.86 9.77 17.32
N GLU A 626 31.76 9.17 18.11
CA GLU A 626 32.88 9.88 18.78
C GLU A 626 33.87 10.47 17.78
N ARG A 627 34.20 9.78 16.69
CA ARG A 627 35.04 10.33 15.62
C ARG A 627 34.40 11.59 15.01
N ALA A 628 33.11 11.55 14.69
CA ALA A 628 32.40 12.69 14.10
C ALA A 628 32.31 13.85 15.09
N LYS A 629 32.02 13.58 16.38
CA LYS A 629 31.97 14.57 17.43
C LYS A 629 33.31 15.32 17.60
N ASN A 630 34.42 14.58 17.64
CA ASN A 630 35.76 15.18 17.82
C ASN A 630 36.12 16.11 16.64
N ILE A 631 35.80 15.70 15.41
CA ILE A 631 36.03 16.51 14.21
C ILE A 631 35.18 17.80 14.30
N ILE A 632 33.87 17.70 14.65
CA ILE A 632 32.99 18.88 14.76
C ILE A 632 33.52 19.86 15.81
N ILE A 633 33.94 19.36 16.99
CA ILE A 633 34.44 20.21 18.08
C ILE A 633 35.75 20.90 17.68
N GLN A 634 36.64 20.23 16.95
CA GLN A 634 37.95 20.77 16.56
C GLN A 634 37.87 21.70 15.37
N GLU A 635 37.14 21.37 14.32
CA GLU A 635 37.13 22.17 13.08
C GLU A 635 36.00 23.19 13.01
N PHE A 636 34.92 23.03 13.80
CA PHE A 636 33.72 23.87 13.76
C PHE A 636 33.24 24.32 15.14
N PRO A 637 34.13 24.81 16.04
CA PRO A 637 33.81 25.04 17.45
C PRO A 637 32.70 26.06 17.70
N ASP A 638 32.53 27.02 16.80
CA ASP A 638 31.58 28.15 16.96
C ASP A 638 30.21 27.85 16.30
N THR A 639 29.96 26.59 15.91
CA THR A 639 28.71 26.22 15.23
C THR A 639 27.68 25.68 16.22
N PRO A 640 26.37 25.81 15.91
CA PRO A 640 25.31 25.16 16.67
C PRO A 640 25.49 23.64 16.77
N TYR A 641 26.13 23.03 15.78
CA TYR A 641 26.44 21.61 15.77
C TYR A 641 27.44 21.19 16.84
N ALA A 642 28.46 22.05 17.11
CA ALA A 642 29.42 21.80 18.18
C ALA A 642 28.78 21.85 19.56
N ILE A 643 27.81 22.74 19.76
CA ILE A 643 27.03 22.80 21.00
C ILE A 643 26.19 21.52 21.17
N PHE A 644 25.51 21.11 20.11
CA PHE A 644 24.68 19.91 20.11
C PHE A 644 25.49 18.64 20.43
N VAL A 645 26.62 18.39 19.73
CA VAL A 645 27.39 17.14 19.95
C VAL A 645 28.09 17.07 21.30
N LYS A 646 28.31 18.23 21.98
CA LYS A 646 28.83 18.26 23.36
C LYS A 646 27.80 17.79 24.38
N ASN A 647 26.55 18.21 24.22
CA ASN A 647 25.44 17.89 25.12
C ASN A 647 24.19 17.49 24.30
N PRO A 648 24.18 16.30 23.64
CA PRO A 648 23.00 15.84 22.93
C PRO A 648 21.88 15.57 23.93
N ARG A 649 20.70 16.17 23.70
CA ARG A 649 19.56 15.94 24.58
C ARG A 649 18.92 14.60 24.28
N ASN A 650 18.46 13.92 25.33
CA ASN A 650 17.76 12.65 25.19
C ASN A 650 16.36 12.90 24.62
N THR A 651 15.99 12.21 23.55
CA THR A 651 14.67 12.30 22.91
C THR A 651 13.66 11.28 23.45
N ASN A 652 14.04 10.46 24.43
CA ASN A 652 13.12 9.57 25.14
C ASN A 652 12.36 10.35 26.21
N PHE A 653 11.23 10.93 25.81
CA PHE A 653 10.38 11.70 26.70
C PHE A 653 9.44 10.80 27.52
N THR A 654 9.21 11.21 28.79
CA THR A 654 8.12 10.68 29.63
C THR A 654 6.84 11.45 29.37
N GLU A 655 5.67 10.83 29.60
CA GLU A 655 4.40 11.56 29.56
C GLU A 655 4.44 12.78 30.50
N SER A 656 3.88 13.89 30.02
CA SER A 656 3.91 15.14 30.77
C SER A 656 2.92 15.13 31.93
N GLU A 657 3.42 15.50 33.11
CA GLU A 657 2.61 15.63 34.30
C GLU A 657 1.78 16.94 34.29
N GLU A 658 0.65 16.94 34.99
CA GLU A 658 -0.23 18.13 35.10
C GLU A 658 0.46 19.39 35.68
N GLU A 659 1.47 19.20 36.52
CA GLU A 659 2.29 20.30 37.03
C GLU A 659 3.05 20.98 35.89
N VAL A 660 3.69 20.20 35.01
CA VAL A 660 4.49 20.72 33.90
C VAL A 660 3.62 21.46 32.88
N LYS A 661 2.41 20.93 32.61
CA LYS A 661 1.43 21.60 31.76
C LYS A 661 1.01 22.96 32.29
N LYS A 662 0.79 23.09 33.60
CA LYS A 662 0.48 24.37 34.26
C LYS A 662 1.63 25.37 34.15
N VAL A 663 2.87 24.91 34.37
CA VAL A 663 4.06 25.75 34.21
C VAL A 663 4.20 26.25 32.75
N TYR A 664 3.90 25.41 31.78
CA TYR A 664 3.88 25.82 30.36
C TYR A 664 2.81 26.89 30.09
N GLN A 665 1.60 26.70 30.61
CA GLN A 665 0.49 27.66 30.46
C GLN A 665 0.82 29.00 31.09
N GLU A 666 1.45 29.01 32.26
CA GLU A 666 1.91 30.23 32.95
C GLU A 666 2.98 30.96 32.13
N ALA A 667 3.99 30.24 31.65
CA ALA A 667 5.03 30.82 30.81
C ALA A 667 4.47 31.40 29.51
N TYR A 668 3.51 30.69 28.88
CA TYR A 668 2.83 31.14 27.66
C TYR A 668 1.93 32.36 27.90
N ALA A 669 1.24 32.43 29.05
CA ALA A 669 0.44 33.59 29.46
C ALA A 669 1.32 34.84 29.63
N LEU A 670 2.45 34.71 30.32
CA LEU A 670 3.44 35.81 30.49
C LEU A 670 4.03 36.25 29.13
N TYR A 671 4.25 35.32 28.20
CA TYR A 671 4.69 35.67 26.84
C TYR A 671 3.64 36.52 26.12
N ASN A 672 2.34 36.13 26.22
CA ASN A 672 1.25 36.89 25.61
C ASN A 672 1.03 38.28 26.29
N GLU A 673 1.36 38.40 27.57
CA GLU A 673 1.36 39.67 28.30
C GLU A 673 2.61 40.52 28.06
N GLU A 674 3.49 40.11 27.13
CA GLU A 674 4.78 40.78 26.80
C GLU A 674 5.79 40.83 27.94
N LYS A 675 5.57 40.04 29.01
CA LYS A 675 6.49 39.89 30.14
C LYS A 675 7.62 38.92 29.85
N TYR A 676 8.40 39.21 28.81
CA TYR A 676 9.39 38.30 28.24
C TYR A 676 10.47 37.85 29.21
N LYS A 677 10.91 38.68 30.12
CA LYS A 677 11.92 38.34 31.12
C LYS A 677 11.42 37.30 32.11
N GLU A 678 10.18 37.47 32.58
CA GLU A 678 9.56 36.55 33.52
C GLU A 678 9.26 35.23 32.86
N ALA A 679 8.66 35.26 31.63
CA ALA A 679 8.41 34.07 30.81
C ALA A 679 9.71 33.28 30.57
N LYS A 680 10.82 33.95 30.21
CA LYS A 680 12.12 33.31 29.97
C LYS A 680 12.65 32.60 31.22
N ASN A 681 12.49 33.24 32.39
CA ASN A 681 12.93 32.64 33.63
C ASN A 681 12.19 31.36 33.98
N ILE A 682 10.85 31.34 33.81
CA ILE A 682 10.04 30.14 34.02
C ILE A 682 10.40 29.05 33.03
N VAL A 683 10.52 29.39 31.73
CA VAL A 683 10.91 28.44 30.70
C VAL A 683 12.26 27.79 30.99
N ASN A 684 13.27 28.57 31.34
CA ASN A 684 14.60 28.04 31.66
C ASN A 684 14.58 27.13 32.89
N GLN A 685 13.86 27.51 33.94
CA GLN A 685 13.69 26.67 35.13
C GLN A 685 12.96 25.36 34.80
N ALA A 686 11.95 25.41 33.94
CA ALA A 686 11.23 24.21 33.52
C ALA A 686 12.12 23.25 32.73
N ILE A 687 12.94 23.79 31.82
CA ILE A 687 13.88 22.98 31.01
C ILE A 687 14.93 22.29 31.89
N GLU A 688 15.39 22.97 32.93
CA GLU A 688 16.36 22.40 33.89
C GLU A 688 15.73 21.41 34.86
N LYS A 689 14.52 21.68 35.35
CA LYS A 689 13.83 20.85 36.34
C LYS A 689 13.25 19.57 35.73
N TYR A 690 12.75 19.63 34.47
CA TYR A 690 12.01 18.52 33.82
C TYR A 690 12.64 18.06 32.47
N PRO A 691 13.92 17.73 32.41
CA PRO A 691 14.66 17.56 31.15
C PRO A 691 14.16 16.39 30.26
N LYS A 692 13.32 15.49 30.79
CA LYS A 692 12.75 14.32 30.07
C LYS A 692 11.26 14.44 29.81
N ASP A 693 10.62 15.56 30.14
CA ASP A 693 9.19 15.74 29.92
C ASP A 693 8.87 15.99 28.44
N ALA A 694 7.74 15.42 27.96
CA ALA A 694 7.28 15.54 26.58
C ALA A 694 7.00 16.98 26.13
N LEU A 695 6.83 17.94 27.06
CA LEU A 695 6.64 19.36 26.75
C LEU A 695 7.96 20.14 26.57
N ILE A 696 9.12 19.54 26.82
CA ILE A 696 10.40 20.25 26.69
C ILE A 696 10.62 20.85 25.30
N PRO A 697 10.34 20.16 24.17
CA PRO A 697 10.44 20.79 22.86
C PRO A 697 9.53 22.03 22.71
N LYS A 698 8.34 22.02 23.32
CA LYS A 698 7.43 23.18 23.32
C LYS A 698 8.01 24.36 24.17
N PHE A 699 8.58 24.08 25.33
CA PHE A 699 9.25 25.10 26.13
C PHE A 699 10.42 25.73 25.37
N GLU A 700 11.21 24.93 24.66
CA GLU A 700 12.33 25.45 23.88
C GLU A 700 11.87 26.27 22.68
N LEU A 701 10.79 25.87 22.03
CA LEU A 701 10.19 26.64 20.93
C LEU A 701 9.65 27.99 21.47
N LEU A 702 8.98 27.99 22.62
CA LEU A 702 8.54 29.22 23.29
C LEU A 702 9.73 30.12 23.67
N ASN A 703 10.83 29.52 24.17
CA ASN A 703 12.05 30.26 24.46
C ASN A 703 12.65 30.95 23.23
N ALA A 704 12.65 30.25 22.07
CA ALA A 704 13.12 30.84 20.83
C ALA A 704 12.30 32.07 20.42
N PHE A 705 10.96 32.02 20.60
CA PHE A 705 10.10 33.18 20.35
C PHE A 705 10.35 34.31 21.36
N ILE A 706 10.51 33.99 22.62
CA ILE A 706 10.86 34.98 23.67
C ILE A 706 12.18 35.69 23.30
N ILE A 707 13.20 34.93 22.89
CA ILE A 707 14.50 35.48 22.46
C ILE A 707 14.33 36.39 21.24
N GLY A 708 13.52 36.00 20.28
CA GLY A 708 13.25 36.83 19.11
C GLY A 708 12.55 38.13 19.38
N ARG A 709 11.75 38.19 20.46
CA ARG A 709 11.06 39.40 20.91
C ARG A 709 11.92 40.29 21.83
N SER A 710 12.68 39.67 22.71
CA SER A 710 13.43 40.42 23.78
C SER A 710 14.87 40.71 23.42
N GLU A 711 15.48 39.95 22.49
CA GLU A 711 16.89 40.06 22.17
C GLU A 711 17.13 40.36 20.67
N SER A 712 17.39 39.37 19.83
CA SER A 712 17.66 39.62 18.42
C SER A 712 17.17 38.45 17.51
N LYS A 713 16.96 38.77 16.23
CA LYS A 713 16.59 37.79 15.20
C LYS A 713 17.66 36.70 15.02
N GLU A 714 18.95 37.10 15.10
CA GLU A 714 20.08 36.18 14.93
C GLU A 714 20.10 35.12 16.04
N LYS A 715 19.85 35.55 17.28
CA LYS A 715 19.75 34.61 18.42
C LYS A 715 18.55 33.73 18.35
N MET A 716 17.41 34.22 17.87
CA MET A 716 16.23 33.41 17.59
C MET A 716 16.55 32.35 16.55
N ILE A 717 17.19 32.70 15.45
CA ILE A 717 17.63 31.77 14.41
C ILE A 717 18.53 30.68 15.01
N SER A 718 19.51 31.07 15.84
CA SER A 718 20.39 30.13 16.53
C SER A 718 19.62 29.18 17.45
N SER A 719 18.64 29.68 18.20
CA SER A 719 17.79 28.86 19.07
C SER A 719 16.92 27.91 18.27
N LEU A 720 16.30 28.35 17.17
CA LEU A 720 15.51 27.49 16.27
C LEU A 720 16.39 26.42 15.64
N GLN A 721 17.62 26.72 15.23
CA GLN A 721 18.57 25.72 14.74
C GLN A 721 18.86 24.64 15.78
N GLN A 722 19.03 25.03 17.06
CA GLN A 722 19.20 24.07 18.15
C GLN A 722 17.97 23.17 18.33
N ILE A 723 16.77 23.73 18.23
CA ILE A 723 15.53 22.94 18.32
C ILE A 723 15.43 21.92 17.17
N VAL A 724 15.75 22.33 15.94
CA VAL A 724 15.79 21.41 14.80
C VAL A 724 16.81 20.30 15.03
N LEU A 725 18.00 20.62 15.54
CA LEU A 725 19.04 19.63 15.81
C LEU A 725 18.69 18.65 16.94
N ASN A 726 18.06 19.15 18.01
CA ASN A 726 17.72 18.33 19.19
C ASN A 726 16.44 17.51 18.98
N TYR A 727 15.48 18.01 18.20
CA TYR A 727 14.09 17.50 18.16
C TYR A 727 13.55 17.32 16.75
N GLU A 728 14.38 16.94 15.79
CA GLU A 728 14.02 16.80 14.35
C GLU A 728 12.75 15.97 14.12
N ARG A 729 12.54 14.94 14.94
CA ARG A 729 11.40 14.01 14.81
C ARG A 729 10.12 14.50 15.48
N THR A 730 10.18 15.53 16.31
CA THR A 730 9.00 16.09 17.00
C THR A 730 8.26 17.10 16.12
N ASN A 731 7.01 17.39 16.50
CA ASN A 731 6.23 18.44 15.84
C ASN A 731 6.88 19.81 15.98
N GLU A 732 7.47 20.09 17.12
CA GLU A 732 8.15 21.34 17.44
C GLU A 732 9.43 21.52 16.61
N GLY A 733 10.19 20.45 16.40
CA GLY A 733 11.34 20.44 15.52
C GLY A 733 10.97 20.70 14.05
N LYS A 734 9.89 20.11 13.56
CA LYS A 734 9.35 20.39 12.23
C LYS A 734 8.89 21.84 12.09
N LYS A 735 8.16 22.37 13.08
CA LYS A 735 7.74 23.77 13.13
C LYS A 735 8.92 24.74 13.18
N ALA A 736 9.93 24.43 13.98
CA ALA A 736 11.15 25.22 14.03
C ALA A 736 11.87 25.27 12.68
N LYS A 737 11.88 24.15 11.93
CA LYS A 737 12.45 24.09 10.58
C LYS A 737 11.66 24.93 9.59
N GLU A 738 10.34 24.85 9.58
CA GLU A 738 9.47 25.68 8.74
C GLU A 738 9.72 27.17 8.97
N ILE A 739 9.86 27.57 10.24
CA ILE A 739 10.16 28.96 10.61
C ILE A 739 11.56 29.39 10.14
N LEU A 740 12.55 28.50 10.25
CA LEU A 740 13.90 28.75 9.75
C LEU A 740 13.93 28.92 8.24
N ASP A 741 13.22 28.07 7.49
CA ASP A 741 13.10 28.11 6.03
C ASP A 741 12.44 29.40 5.56
N PHE A 742 11.57 30.00 6.39
CA PHE A 742 10.97 31.30 6.15
C PHE A 742 11.93 32.48 6.50
N LEU A 743 12.64 32.38 7.62
CA LEU A 743 13.52 33.45 8.11
C LEU A 743 14.86 33.54 7.35
N VAL A 744 15.33 32.40 6.85
CA VAL A 744 16.60 32.24 6.11
C VAL A 744 16.31 31.41 4.85
N PRO A 745 15.74 32.01 3.79
CA PRO A 745 15.47 31.31 2.56
C PRO A 745 16.76 30.71 2.00
N SER A 746 16.75 29.41 1.71
CA SER A 746 17.91 28.74 1.17
C SER A 746 18.19 29.29 -0.24
N LYS A 747 19.45 29.49 -0.59
CA LYS A 747 19.90 29.93 -1.94
C LYS A 747 19.39 29.04 -3.08
N LYS A 748 18.90 27.86 -2.80
CA LYS A 748 18.23 26.96 -3.76
C LYS A 748 16.85 27.46 -4.19
N LYS A 749 16.07 28.09 -3.28
CA LYS A 749 14.75 28.64 -3.65
C LYS A 749 14.89 29.89 -4.53
N GLU A 750 15.92 30.72 -4.31
CA GLU A 750 16.18 31.88 -5.14
C GLU A 750 16.61 31.49 -6.57
N ALA A 751 17.34 30.37 -6.73
CA ALA A 751 17.74 29.85 -8.05
C ALA A 751 16.58 29.19 -8.81
N ASP A 752 15.64 28.55 -8.11
CA ASP A 752 14.45 27.95 -8.73
C ASP A 752 13.38 29.00 -9.05
N GLU A 753 13.21 30.04 -8.23
CA GLU A 753 12.34 31.18 -8.54
C GLU A 753 12.88 32.04 -9.68
N THR A 754 14.21 32.16 -9.83
CA THR A 754 14.83 32.87 -10.96
C THR A 754 14.69 32.05 -12.25
N LYS A 755 14.81 30.73 -12.19
CA LYS A 755 14.56 29.84 -13.33
C LYS A 755 13.10 29.83 -13.77
N ASN A 756 12.16 29.82 -12.84
CA ASN A 756 10.73 29.88 -13.17
C ASN A 756 10.36 31.25 -13.77
N LYS A 757 10.93 32.37 -13.30
CA LYS A 757 10.74 33.68 -13.91
C LYS A 757 11.41 33.81 -15.29
N GLU A 758 12.51 33.10 -15.55
CA GLU A 758 13.13 33.04 -16.89
C GLU A 758 12.34 32.15 -17.86
N ILE A 759 11.63 31.15 -17.37
CA ILE A 759 10.74 30.29 -18.18
C ILE A 759 9.45 31.07 -18.51
N GLU A 760 8.83 31.75 -17.55
CA GLU A 760 7.65 32.60 -17.79
C GLU A 760 7.95 33.76 -18.74
N ASN A 761 9.14 34.36 -18.71
CA ASN A 761 9.55 35.39 -19.64
C ASN A 761 9.94 34.88 -21.05
N LYS A 762 10.22 33.57 -21.19
CA LYS A 762 10.46 32.95 -22.51
C LYS A 762 9.20 32.46 -23.20
N GLU A 763 8.14 32.19 -22.46
CA GLU A 763 6.82 31.84 -23.01
C GLU A 763 6.03 33.08 -23.50
N GLN A 764 6.38 34.29 -23.07
CA GLN A 764 5.71 35.52 -23.51
C GLN A 764 6.34 36.17 -24.78
N THR A 765 7.38 35.60 -25.36
CA THR A 765 8.08 36.18 -26.53
C THR A 765 8.10 35.28 -27.76
N SER A 766 7.24 34.27 -27.88
CA SER A 766 7.10 33.47 -29.09
C SER A 766 5.65 33.37 -29.54
N GLU A 767 5.13 34.42 -30.19
CA GLU A 767 4.06 34.29 -31.16
C GLU A 767 4.66 33.88 -32.52
N PRO A 768 4.13 32.85 -33.21
CA PRO A 768 4.57 32.51 -34.55
C PRO A 768 3.76 33.31 -35.60
N GLU A 769 4.46 34.01 -36.48
CA GLU A 769 3.91 34.55 -37.71
C GLU A 769 3.23 33.47 -38.55
N VAL A 770 2.00 33.79 -38.95
CA VAL A 770 1.20 33.02 -39.89
C VAL A 770 1.61 33.40 -41.29
N THR A 771 2.13 32.44 -42.07
CA THR A 771 2.16 32.55 -43.55
C THR A 771 1.08 31.65 -44.12
N GLU A 772 0.14 32.31 -44.79
CA GLU A 772 -0.88 31.70 -45.63
C GLU A 772 -0.24 30.94 -46.79
N ASN A 773 -0.77 29.74 -47.08
CA ASN A 773 -0.95 29.29 -48.45
C ASN A 773 -2.10 28.30 -48.57
N GLU A 774 -3.00 28.69 -49.47
CA GLU A 774 -4.18 27.99 -49.95
C GLU A 774 -3.87 26.60 -50.56
N THR A 775 -4.79 25.63 -50.40
CA THR A 775 -5.60 25.05 -51.50
C THR A 775 -6.47 23.88 -50.98
N ASP A 776 -7.74 24.05 -51.11
CA ASP A 776 -8.84 23.27 -51.72
C ASP A 776 -9.08 21.80 -51.29
N ILE A 777 -10.29 21.53 -50.86
CA ILE A 777 -11.47 20.81 -51.42
C ILE A 777 -12.22 19.97 -50.30
N ILE A 778 -13.31 20.43 -49.94
CA ILE A 778 -14.75 20.07 -49.64
C ILE A 778 -15.14 18.58 -49.93
N PRO A 779 -16.30 18.07 -49.39
CA PRO A 779 -16.90 17.93 -48.08
C PRO A 779 -17.51 16.51 -47.81
N THR A 780 -18.08 16.26 -46.65
CA THR A 780 -19.42 15.72 -46.38
C THR A 780 -19.65 15.39 -44.90
N ASN A 781 -20.58 16.08 -44.36
CA ASN A 781 -21.88 15.75 -43.73
C ASN A 781 -21.95 14.89 -42.48
N GLU A 782 -22.53 15.54 -41.53
CA GLU A 782 -23.71 15.27 -40.65
C GLU A 782 -23.39 14.51 -39.38
N SER A 783 -23.89 14.87 -38.23
CA SER A 783 -25.03 15.64 -37.72
C SER A 783 -24.86 15.96 -36.23
N GLU A 784 -25.25 17.16 -35.87
CA GLU A 784 -25.89 17.69 -34.68
C GLU A 784 -26.03 16.82 -33.41
N THR A 785 -25.65 17.34 -32.27
CA THR A 785 -26.60 17.92 -31.32
C THR A 785 -25.91 18.76 -30.24
N SER A 786 -26.42 20.00 -30.11
CA SER A 786 -26.09 21.01 -29.13
C SER A 786 -26.63 20.66 -27.74
N ALA A 787 -25.89 20.91 -26.68
CA ALA A 787 -26.47 21.25 -25.39
C ALA A 787 -25.71 22.43 -24.79
N ARG A 788 -26.42 23.48 -24.70
CA ARG A 788 -26.14 24.81 -24.13
C ARG A 788 -26.02 24.69 -22.62
N ILE A 789 -24.93 25.19 -22.05
CA ILE A 789 -24.84 25.45 -20.60
C ILE A 789 -24.89 26.96 -20.40
N GLU A 790 -25.84 27.40 -19.61
CA GLU A 790 -26.07 28.80 -19.22
C GLU A 790 -25.05 29.22 -18.17
N GLU A 791 -24.51 30.43 -18.37
CA GLU A 791 -23.65 31.13 -17.40
C GLU A 791 -24.50 31.75 -16.30
N ILE A 792 -24.09 31.58 -15.03
CA ILE A 792 -24.63 32.29 -13.86
C ILE A 792 -23.69 33.45 -13.52
N PRO A 793 -24.18 34.68 -13.33
CA PRO A 793 -23.35 35.86 -13.10
C PRO A 793 -22.82 35.94 -11.67
N GLN A 794 -21.54 36.30 -11.53
CA GLN A 794 -20.93 36.64 -10.24
C GLN A 794 -21.28 38.06 -9.81
N GLU A 795 -21.79 38.21 -8.61
CA GLU A 795 -22.02 39.51 -7.94
C GLU A 795 -20.70 40.05 -7.37
N LYS A 796 -20.43 41.34 -7.63
CA LYS A 796 -19.33 42.12 -7.04
C LYS A 796 -19.72 42.60 -5.62
N PRO A 797 -18.76 42.61 -4.65
CA PRO A 797 -19.00 43.18 -3.35
C PRO A 797 -18.98 44.71 -3.37
N LYS A 798 -19.91 45.31 -2.63
CA LYS A 798 -20.08 46.77 -2.45
C LYS A 798 -18.99 47.33 -1.54
N GLU A 799 -18.44 48.49 -1.95
CA GLU A 799 -17.59 49.36 -1.14
C GLU A 799 -18.38 50.02 0.02
N THR A 800 -17.79 50.06 1.20
CA THR A 800 -18.26 50.90 2.32
C THR A 800 -17.23 52.00 2.64
N PRO A 801 -17.70 53.16 3.20
CA PRO A 801 -16.99 54.44 3.06
C PRO A 801 -15.86 54.66 4.04
N LYS A 802 -14.90 55.51 3.63
CA LYS A 802 -13.76 55.99 4.39
C LYS A 802 -14.21 56.91 5.54
N GLU A 803 -13.74 56.61 6.76
CA GLU A 803 -13.68 57.58 7.88
C GLU A 803 -12.26 58.16 8.02
N GLU A 804 -12.18 59.48 8.27
CA GLU A 804 -10.98 60.28 8.37
C GLU A 804 -10.20 59.98 9.66
N GLN A 805 -8.91 59.71 9.53
CA GLN A 805 -8.00 59.57 10.67
C GLN A 805 -7.32 60.88 10.96
N LYS A 806 -7.51 61.39 12.19
CA LYS A 806 -6.70 62.44 12.84
C LYS A 806 -5.29 61.95 13.18
N LYS A 807 -4.28 62.74 12.71
CA LYS A 807 -2.86 62.50 12.98
C LYS A 807 -2.56 62.68 14.49
N GLN A 808 -1.96 61.66 15.13
CA GLN A 808 -1.23 61.77 16.35
C GLN A 808 0.22 61.25 16.14
N LYS A 809 1.18 61.95 16.83
CA LYS A 809 2.62 61.82 16.72
C LYS A 809 3.15 60.47 17.25
N PRO A 810 4.32 59.99 16.80
CA PRO A 810 4.82 58.65 17.06
C PRO A 810 5.45 58.46 18.42
N THR A 811 4.98 57.51 19.18
CA THR A 811 5.64 56.90 20.33
C THR A 811 6.14 55.53 19.94
N LYS A 812 7.36 55.19 20.36
CA LYS A 812 8.14 53.95 20.21
C LYS A 812 7.50 52.79 19.42
N LEU A 813 8.20 52.30 18.39
CA LEU A 813 7.90 51.15 17.62
C LEU A 813 7.87 49.87 18.51
N GLU A 814 6.70 49.50 18.95
CA GLU A 814 6.39 48.12 19.34
C GLU A 814 5.99 47.34 18.08
N ARG A 815 6.73 46.27 17.79
CA ARG A 815 6.38 45.37 16.71
C ARG A 815 5.08 44.62 17.07
N PRO A 816 4.02 44.68 16.27
CA PRO A 816 2.85 43.85 16.50
C PRO A 816 3.23 42.38 16.41
N VAL A 817 2.65 41.52 17.27
CA VAL A 817 2.74 40.08 17.19
C VAL A 817 2.30 39.64 15.79
N GLN A 818 3.18 39.04 15.02
CA GLN A 818 2.85 38.57 13.68
C GLN A 818 1.92 37.39 13.79
N SER A 819 0.88 37.33 12.95
CA SER A 819 -0.18 36.31 13.01
C SER A 819 0.34 34.87 12.97
N TRP A 820 1.49 34.61 12.34
CA TRP A 820 2.12 33.30 12.25
C TRP A 820 2.73 32.82 13.59
N GLU A 821 3.16 33.73 14.48
CA GLU A 821 3.69 33.35 15.79
C GLU A 821 2.61 32.76 16.70
N LYS A 822 1.36 33.24 16.61
CA LYS A 822 0.21 32.67 17.36
C LYS A 822 -0.17 31.30 16.88
N GLN A 823 -0.06 31.04 15.57
CA GLN A 823 -0.43 29.76 14.97
C GLN A 823 0.49 28.60 15.39
N TYR A 824 1.70 28.89 15.88
CA TYR A 824 2.69 27.88 16.23
C TYR A 824 2.83 27.62 17.75
N LEU A 825 2.17 28.39 18.58
CA LEU A 825 2.23 28.25 20.05
C LEU A 825 1.00 27.58 20.66
N ASP A 826 -0.16 27.52 19.95
CA ASP A 826 -1.34 26.77 20.32
C ASP A 826 -1.21 25.32 19.88
#